data_173642a0a35e6b5ef241571691edfa9f
#
_entry.id   173642a0a35e6b5ef241571691edfa9f
#
_cell.length_a   1.000
_cell.length_b   1.000
_cell.length_c   1.000
_cell.angle_alpha   90.00
_cell.angle_beta   90.00
_cell.angle_gamma   90.00
#
_symmetry.space_group_name_H-M   'P 1'
#
loop_
_entity.id
_entity.type
_entity.pdbx_description
1 polymer ?
#
loop_
_entity_poly.entity_id
_entity_poly.type
_entity_poly.pdbx_seq_one_letter_code
_entity_poly.pdbx_strand_id
1 'polypeptide(L)'
;MLPIRRILAANRSEIAIRIFRSAHELGIRTVAIYSHEDRFALHRFKADEAYPIGKPGEPIRSYLDIPAIVELCLENKIDAVHPGYGFLSENAEFARALRNAGIMFIGPSNEALELLGDKVAAREIAKQVGVPILEGSAAAVRSLDEATQTARKMKFPIMLKASKGGGGRGMRVVESEDQLASNLEQAQREAKNAFGSDEVFLEKLVGRARHLEVQVLGDQHGNVIHLHERDCSVQRRHQKVVEIAPAPNLSKSVAAELHEAALAIARKVNYHCAGTVEFLLDTESNKFYFIEVNPRIQVEHTVTEEVTGIDLIRSQILVSCGYRLGDESQGLPNQKEIQVVGSAIQCRVTTEDPTNQFRPDYGRITHYRSAGGMGVRLDAGSAFSGAVVNPFYDSLLVKVTTRGRNLTEAARRMERSLQEFRIRGVKTNIPFLISLIRHPTFQAGDATTRMIDKTPELFELTKRRDRATRLLSFIADTIVNGNKLVEKTNAKIRREPALAPKPSPLVNIPEGYRQKFLKLQAGPFCQSIRNSKELLLTDTTMRDAHQSLLATRVRTFDMLKIADAYAKLTPELFSMEMWGGATFDTSMRFLKESPWQRLADLRERIPNILFQMLLRASNAVGYTNYPDNVVRTFVHEAAQAGIDIFRVFDALNWAENMRVAIDAVVESGMICQAAICYTGDILNPNRQKYSLKYYVELAKQLEKMGAHMLAIKDMAGLCKPAAAKVLVAELKQHVGIPIHFHTHDTAGIQASSILNAAEQGLEVADGALASMSGGTSQVNLNTLVEALRYSPRESKLNTDALTALSEYWKEVRQFYTPFEGESLVAGGDLYQHEMPG
;
A
#
# COMPACT_ATOMS: atom_id res chain seq x y z
N MET A 1 -2.91 -15.42 24.38
CA MET A 1 -2.36 -14.28 23.61
C MET A 1 -1.14 -14.82 22.90
N LEU A 2 -0.98 -14.57 21.60
CA LEU A 2 0.18 -15.06 20.85
C LEU A 2 1.50 -14.48 21.41
N PRO A 3 2.61 -15.22 21.38
CA PRO A 3 3.90 -14.77 21.90
C PRO A 3 4.53 -13.63 21.05
N ILE A 4 4.00 -13.37 19.86
CA ILE A 4 4.47 -12.33 18.92
C ILE A 4 3.44 -11.21 18.82
N ARG A 5 3.90 -9.97 18.84
CA ARG A 5 3.09 -8.76 18.68
C ARG A 5 3.38 -8.01 17.38
N ARG A 6 4.60 -8.16 16.86
CA ARG A 6 5.08 -7.48 15.65
C ARG A 6 5.76 -8.48 14.72
N ILE A 7 5.31 -8.53 13.46
CA ILE A 7 5.87 -9.39 12.43
C ILE A 7 6.37 -8.57 11.24
N LEU A 8 7.58 -8.84 10.79
CA LEU A 8 8.16 -8.25 9.58
C LEU A 8 8.05 -9.25 8.43
N ALA A 9 7.58 -8.79 7.27
CA ALA A 9 7.71 -9.54 6.02
C ALA A 9 9.03 -9.20 5.33
N ALA A 10 10.00 -10.13 5.38
CA ALA A 10 11.29 -9.99 4.67
C ALA A 10 11.11 -10.29 3.18
N ASN A 11 10.16 -9.61 2.56
CA ASN A 11 9.78 -9.79 1.16
C ASN A 11 9.01 -8.55 0.65
N ARG A 12 8.56 -8.61 -0.60
CA ARG A 12 7.89 -7.51 -1.30
C ARG A 12 6.63 -7.98 -2.02
N SER A 13 5.88 -7.02 -2.55
CA SER A 13 4.77 -7.26 -3.48
C SER A 13 3.65 -8.13 -2.88
N GLU A 14 3.11 -9.08 -3.65
CA GLU A 14 1.89 -9.82 -3.29
C GLU A 14 2.07 -10.72 -2.06
N ILE A 15 3.25 -11.35 -1.89
CA ILE A 15 3.46 -12.26 -0.75
C ILE A 15 3.59 -11.48 0.57
N ALA A 16 4.20 -10.30 0.55
CA ALA A 16 4.22 -9.45 1.73
C ALA A 16 2.80 -9.04 2.15
N ILE A 17 1.96 -8.63 1.18
CA ILE A 17 0.55 -8.31 1.45
C ILE A 17 -0.22 -9.53 1.97
N ARG A 18 0.06 -10.72 1.42
CA ARG A 18 -0.56 -11.98 1.87
C ARG A 18 -0.21 -12.29 3.34
N ILE A 19 1.05 -12.10 3.71
CA ILE A 19 1.51 -12.25 5.10
C ILE A 19 0.80 -11.25 6.02
N PHE A 20 0.71 -9.99 5.62
CA PHE A 20 0.04 -8.96 6.42
C PHE A 20 -1.43 -9.26 6.68
N ARG A 21 -2.16 -9.81 5.70
CA ARG A 21 -3.56 -10.19 5.87
C ARG A 21 -3.75 -11.22 6.99
N SER A 22 -3.00 -12.33 6.96
CA SER A 22 -3.09 -13.34 8.00
C SER A 22 -2.60 -12.84 9.37
N ALA A 23 -1.55 -11.99 9.39
CA ALA A 23 -1.07 -11.40 10.62
C ALA A 23 -2.09 -10.44 11.25
N HIS A 24 -2.77 -9.62 10.45
CA HIS A 24 -3.85 -8.74 10.89
C HIS A 24 -5.03 -9.54 11.49
N GLU A 25 -5.44 -10.63 10.85
CA GLU A 25 -6.50 -11.50 11.34
C GLU A 25 -6.13 -12.19 12.67
N LEU A 26 -4.83 -12.33 12.95
CA LEU A 26 -4.30 -12.80 14.22
C LEU A 26 -4.08 -11.68 15.26
N GLY A 27 -4.36 -10.42 14.92
CA GLY A 27 -4.13 -9.27 15.79
C GLY A 27 -2.65 -8.90 15.96
N ILE A 28 -1.79 -9.27 14.99
CA ILE A 28 -0.35 -9.01 15.01
C ILE A 28 -0.06 -7.77 14.17
N ARG A 29 0.70 -6.83 14.71
CA ARG A 29 1.15 -5.61 14.03
C ARG A 29 2.15 -5.95 12.93
N THR A 30 1.95 -5.38 11.75
CA THR A 30 2.68 -5.72 10.54
C THR A 30 3.73 -4.69 10.15
N VAL A 31 4.88 -5.17 9.70
CA VAL A 31 6.01 -4.33 9.31
C VAL A 31 6.50 -4.71 7.92
N ALA A 32 6.54 -3.71 7.03
CA ALA A 32 7.10 -3.85 5.69
C ALA A 32 8.52 -3.31 5.62
N ILE A 33 9.36 -3.94 4.79
CA ILE A 33 10.61 -3.36 4.30
C ILE A 33 10.50 -3.09 2.80
N TYR A 34 11.19 -2.07 2.32
CA TYR A 34 11.17 -1.72 0.90
C TYR A 34 12.48 -1.09 0.43
N SER A 35 12.96 -1.48 -0.76
CA SER A 35 14.07 -0.81 -1.43
C SER A 35 13.64 0.57 -1.95
N HIS A 36 14.60 1.40 -2.32
CA HIS A 36 14.33 2.71 -2.94
C HIS A 36 13.41 2.58 -4.18
N GLU A 37 13.58 1.54 -4.97
CA GLU A 37 12.78 1.27 -6.18
C GLU A 37 11.35 0.89 -5.85
N ASP A 38 11.10 0.32 -4.68
CA ASP A 38 9.78 -0.08 -4.18
C ASP A 38 9.08 1.00 -3.33
N ARG A 39 9.61 2.23 -3.27
CA ARG A 39 9.04 3.32 -2.44
C ARG A 39 7.58 3.67 -2.78
N PHE A 40 7.08 3.24 -3.93
CA PHE A 40 5.67 3.37 -4.34
C PHE A 40 4.94 2.04 -4.44
N ALA A 41 5.56 0.94 -4.03
CA ALA A 41 4.94 -0.39 -4.07
C ALA A 41 3.84 -0.53 -3.03
N LEU A 42 2.77 -1.27 -3.39
CA LEU A 42 1.54 -1.35 -2.59
C LEU A 42 1.76 -1.99 -1.22
N HIS A 43 2.66 -2.97 -1.08
CA HIS A 43 2.90 -3.65 0.19
C HIS A 43 3.33 -2.69 1.29
N ARG A 44 4.08 -1.63 0.96
CA ARG A 44 4.46 -0.57 1.88
C ARG A 44 3.25 0.11 2.53
N PHE A 45 2.15 0.30 1.78
CA PHE A 45 0.93 0.95 2.24
C PHE A 45 -0.07 0.01 2.92
N LYS A 46 0.22 -1.30 2.90
CA LYS A 46 -0.64 -2.34 3.48
C LYS A 46 -0.17 -2.84 4.84
N ALA A 47 1.02 -2.44 5.26
CA ALA A 47 1.54 -2.69 6.59
C ALA A 47 1.21 -1.54 7.55
N ASP A 48 1.21 -1.81 8.84
CA ASP A 48 1.07 -0.77 9.88
C ASP A 48 2.30 0.14 9.93
N GLU A 49 3.49 -0.42 9.61
CA GLU A 49 4.75 0.30 9.55
C GLU A 49 5.55 -0.09 8.31
N ALA A 50 6.37 0.81 7.79
CA ALA A 50 7.21 0.55 6.63
C ALA A 50 8.57 1.26 6.74
N TYR A 51 9.66 0.52 6.53
CA TYR A 51 11.02 1.01 6.64
C TYR A 51 11.81 0.81 5.34
N PRO A 52 12.61 1.80 4.92
CA PRO A 52 13.50 1.66 3.78
C PRO A 52 14.69 0.77 4.13
N ILE A 53 15.16 -0.01 3.15
CA ILE A 53 16.36 -0.84 3.26
C ILE A 53 17.29 -0.62 2.07
N GLY A 54 18.60 -0.79 2.30
CA GLY A 54 19.62 -0.72 1.25
C GLY A 54 19.79 0.67 0.65
N LYS A 55 20.46 0.72 -0.50
CA LYS A 55 20.80 1.96 -1.21
C LYS A 55 20.06 2.06 -2.55
N PRO A 56 19.83 3.30 -3.06
CA PRO A 56 19.33 3.49 -4.42
C PRO A 56 20.21 2.79 -5.46
N GLY A 57 19.60 2.11 -6.43
CA GLY A 57 20.30 1.36 -7.49
C GLY A 57 20.66 -0.08 -7.14
N GLU A 58 20.35 -0.54 -5.92
CA GLU A 58 20.61 -1.93 -5.48
C GLU A 58 19.31 -2.67 -5.09
N PRO A 59 18.30 -2.73 -5.96
CA PRO A 59 16.95 -3.18 -5.60
C PRO A 59 16.91 -4.61 -5.04
N ILE A 60 17.59 -5.56 -5.69
CA ILE A 60 17.61 -6.97 -5.26
C ILE A 60 18.52 -7.15 -4.04
N ARG A 61 19.70 -6.53 -4.05
CA ARG A 61 20.67 -6.64 -2.97
C ARG A 61 20.13 -6.17 -1.63
N SER A 62 19.29 -5.13 -1.64
CA SER A 62 18.62 -4.61 -0.45
C SER A 62 17.83 -5.69 0.29
N TYR A 63 17.09 -6.55 -0.43
CA TYR A 63 16.33 -7.66 0.16
C TYR A 63 17.19 -8.90 0.52
N LEU A 64 18.47 -8.90 0.17
CA LEU A 64 19.43 -9.97 0.47
C LEU A 64 20.44 -9.58 1.57
N ASP A 65 20.35 -8.36 2.10
CA ASP A 65 21.24 -7.83 3.12
C ASP A 65 20.81 -8.31 4.52
N ILE A 66 21.36 -9.47 4.91
CA ILE A 66 21.07 -10.10 6.21
C ILE A 66 21.38 -9.18 7.39
N PRO A 67 22.58 -8.58 7.50
CA PRO A 67 22.91 -7.68 8.59
C PRO A 67 21.93 -6.52 8.73
N ALA A 68 21.66 -5.81 7.63
CA ALA A 68 20.77 -4.66 7.65
C ALA A 68 19.32 -5.01 8.06
N ILE A 69 18.80 -6.19 7.62
CA ILE A 69 17.47 -6.64 8.02
C ILE A 69 17.43 -7.00 9.51
N VAL A 70 18.45 -7.68 10.04
CA VAL A 70 18.53 -8.04 11.47
C VAL A 70 18.65 -6.81 12.35
N GLU A 71 19.50 -5.83 11.98
CA GLU A 71 19.65 -4.56 12.69
C GLU A 71 18.33 -3.80 12.76
N LEU A 72 17.63 -3.66 11.62
CA LEU A 72 16.32 -3.04 11.55
C LEU A 72 15.30 -3.74 12.46
N CYS A 73 15.33 -5.07 12.51
CA CYS A 73 14.46 -5.84 13.40
C CYS A 73 14.72 -5.54 14.88
N LEU A 74 15.99 -5.43 15.28
CA LEU A 74 16.37 -5.12 16.66
C LEU A 74 15.98 -3.70 17.06
N GLU A 75 16.30 -2.71 16.22
CA GLU A 75 15.95 -1.30 16.44
C GLU A 75 14.44 -1.09 16.62
N ASN A 76 13.64 -1.80 15.80
CA ASN A 76 12.19 -1.66 15.79
C ASN A 76 11.47 -2.73 16.61
N LYS A 77 12.19 -3.50 17.45
CA LYS A 77 11.61 -4.50 18.37
C LYS A 77 10.66 -5.47 17.66
N ILE A 78 11.12 -6.05 16.56
CA ILE A 78 10.37 -7.05 15.79
C ILE A 78 10.48 -8.41 16.49
N ASP A 79 9.35 -9.06 16.73
CA ASP A 79 9.31 -10.37 17.42
C ASP A 79 9.53 -11.53 16.46
N ALA A 80 9.04 -11.39 15.21
CA ALA A 80 9.10 -12.45 14.21
C ALA A 80 9.31 -11.92 12.79
N VAL A 81 9.97 -12.74 11.96
CA VAL A 81 10.19 -12.44 10.53
C VAL A 81 9.62 -13.57 9.69
N HIS A 82 8.78 -13.23 8.72
CA HIS A 82 8.28 -14.15 7.70
C HIS A 82 9.00 -13.88 6.38
N PRO A 83 9.77 -14.84 5.83
CA PRO A 83 10.58 -14.61 4.64
C PRO A 83 9.77 -14.70 3.32
N GLY A 84 8.53 -15.21 3.34
CA GLY A 84 7.75 -15.49 2.15
C GLY A 84 8.35 -16.58 1.27
N TYR A 85 8.51 -16.29 -0.01
CA TYR A 85 9.22 -17.13 -0.97
C TYR A 85 10.22 -16.31 -1.81
N GLY A 86 11.26 -16.94 -2.37
CA GLY A 86 12.39 -16.24 -3.01
C GLY A 86 13.25 -15.49 -1.99
N PHE A 87 14.16 -14.64 -2.46
CA PHE A 87 15.13 -13.91 -1.63
C PHE A 87 15.80 -14.79 -0.56
N LEU A 88 15.59 -14.51 0.72
CA LEU A 88 16.21 -15.20 1.85
C LEU A 88 15.35 -16.35 2.43
N SER A 89 14.25 -16.73 1.78
CA SER A 89 13.32 -17.73 2.33
C SER A 89 13.90 -19.14 2.53
N GLU A 90 14.92 -19.50 1.78
CA GLU A 90 15.64 -20.79 1.88
C GLU A 90 17.06 -20.62 2.44
N ASN A 91 17.38 -19.43 2.96
CA ASN A 91 18.73 -19.11 3.45
C ASN A 91 18.90 -19.47 4.92
N ALA A 92 19.68 -20.53 5.21
CA ALA A 92 19.92 -21.00 6.57
C ALA A 92 20.74 -20.00 7.41
N GLU A 93 21.61 -19.18 6.79
CA GLU A 93 22.37 -18.13 7.48
C GLU A 93 21.44 -17.03 7.99
N PHE A 94 20.46 -16.61 7.20
CA PHE A 94 19.45 -15.65 7.60
C PHE A 94 18.60 -16.16 8.77
N ALA A 95 18.11 -17.40 8.68
CA ALA A 95 17.37 -18.03 9.76
C ALA A 95 18.19 -18.13 11.06
N ARG A 96 19.47 -18.45 10.95
CA ARG A 96 20.41 -18.51 12.07
C ARG A 96 20.68 -17.12 12.67
N ALA A 97 20.88 -16.11 11.83
CA ALA A 97 21.13 -14.73 12.28
C ALA A 97 19.94 -14.18 13.07
N LEU A 98 18.71 -14.39 12.61
CA LEU A 98 17.50 -13.98 13.31
C LEU A 98 17.36 -14.70 14.67
N ARG A 99 17.54 -16.02 14.72
CA ARG A 99 17.46 -16.80 15.98
C ARG A 99 18.54 -16.36 16.99
N ASN A 100 19.75 -16.10 16.53
CA ASN A 100 20.83 -15.59 17.39
C ASN A 100 20.50 -14.19 17.95
N ALA A 101 19.72 -13.40 17.22
CA ALA A 101 19.22 -12.09 17.66
C ALA A 101 17.94 -12.19 18.54
N GLY A 102 17.47 -13.42 18.86
CA GLY A 102 16.23 -13.63 19.62
C GLY A 102 14.95 -13.36 18.84
N ILE A 103 15.01 -13.32 17.51
CA ILE A 103 13.88 -13.05 16.62
C ILE A 103 13.38 -14.36 16.02
N MET A 104 12.08 -14.61 16.07
CA MET A 104 11.46 -15.81 15.52
C MET A 104 11.51 -15.81 14.00
N PHE A 105 12.11 -16.83 13.39
CA PHE A 105 12.01 -17.08 11.95
C PHE A 105 10.77 -17.94 11.66
N ILE A 106 9.81 -17.42 10.87
CA ILE A 106 8.62 -18.17 10.43
C ILE A 106 9.00 -19.07 9.26
N GLY A 107 9.45 -20.23 9.57
CA GLY A 107 10.00 -21.20 8.61
C GLY A 107 10.56 -22.43 9.31
N PRO A 108 11.13 -23.39 8.57
CA PRO A 108 11.70 -24.62 9.13
C PRO A 108 12.99 -24.38 9.93
N SER A 109 13.53 -25.43 10.53
CA SER A 109 14.78 -25.36 11.29
C SER A 109 15.98 -25.08 10.37
N ASN A 110 17.11 -24.64 10.93
CA ASN A 110 18.33 -24.42 10.15
C ASN A 110 18.81 -25.72 9.51
N GLU A 111 18.73 -26.83 10.26
CA GLU A 111 19.12 -28.16 9.81
C GLU A 111 18.25 -28.62 8.63
N ALA A 112 16.93 -28.39 8.70
CA ALA A 112 16.02 -28.72 7.59
C ALA A 112 16.29 -27.85 6.36
N LEU A 113 16.59 -26.55 6.54
CA LEU A 113 16.98 -25.66 5.44
C LEU A 113 18.28 -26.10 4.77
N GLU A 114 19.29 -26.48 5.52
CA GLU A 114 20.58 -26.94 5.00
C GLU A 114 20.45 -28.29 4.28
N LEU A 115 19.75 -29.27 4.89
CA LEU A 115 19.58 -30.61 4.34
C LEU A 115 18.71 -30.63 3.07
N LEU A 116 17.63 -29.87 3.06
CA LEU A 116 16.67 -29.86 1.95
C LEU A 116 17.02 -28.84 0.87
N GLY A 117 17.81 -27.81 1.20
CA GLY A 117 18.35 -26.85 0.23
C GLY A 117 19.48 -27.44 -0.63
N ASP A 118 20.15 -28.51 -0.17
CA ASP A 118 21.14 -29.26 -0.96
C ASP A 118 20.43 -30.38 -1.71
N LYS A 119 20.44 -30.31 -3.06
CA LYS A 119 19.77 -31.31 -3.91
C LYS A 119 20.31 -32.73 -3.77
N VAL A 120 21.59 -32.87 -3.51
CA VAL A 120 22.21 -34.16 -3.30
C VAL A 120 21.79 -34.77 -1.98
N ALA A 121 21.83 -33.99 -0.92
CA ALA A 121 21.37 -34.40 0.41
C ALA A 121 19.88 -34.75 0.40
N ALA A 122 19.04 -33.93 -0.22
CA ALA A 122 17.60 -34.19 -0.33
C ALA A 122 17.29 -35.48 -1.10
N ARG A 123 18.02 -35.78 -2.21
CA ARG A 123 17.89 -37.05 -2.96
C ARG A 123 18.32 -38.27 -2.12
N GLU A 124 19.38 -38.13 -1.35
CA GLU A 124 19.83 -39.20 -0.46
C GLU A 124 18.83 -39.49 0.66
N ILE A 125 18.20 -38.45 1.22
CA ILE A 125 17.09 -38.57 2.19
C ILE A 125 15.91 -39.31 1.53
N ALA A 126 15.49 -38.90 0.34
CA ALA A 126 14.39 -39.55 -0.39
C ALA A 126 14.69 -41.06 -0.60
N LYS A 127 15.92 -41.40 -1.01
CA LYS A 127 16.37 -42.78 -1.19
C LYS A 127 16.34 -43.57 0.13
N GLN A 128 16.83 -42.99 1.24
CA GLN A 128 16.83 -43.64 2.56
C GLN A 128 15.43 -43.99 3.06
N VAL A 129 14.42 -43.21 2.70
CA VAL A 129 13.01 -43.47 3.08
C VAL A 129 12.25 -44.27 2.01
N GLY A 130 12.96 -44.80 0.99
CA GLY A 130 12.37 -45.65 -0.07
C GLY A 130 11.56 -44.90 -1.12
N VAL A 131 11.69 -43.58 -1.23
CA VAL A 131 11.00 -42.78 -2.25
C VAL A 131 11.76 -42.88 -3.57
N PRO A 132 11.09 -43.24 -4.70
CA PRO A 132 11.73 -43.37 -5.99
C PRO A 132 12.40 -42.07 -6.46
N ILE A 133 13.64 -42.20 -6.97
CA ILE A 133 14.38 -41.09 -7.59
C ILE A 133 14.67 -41.42 -9.06
N LEU A 134 14.78 -40.37 -9.89
CA LEU A 134 15.18 -40.59 -11.30
C LEU A 134 16.59 -41.16 -11.36
N GLU A 135 16.77 -42.08 -12.30
CA GLU A 135 18.10 -42.55 -12.63
C GLU A 135 18.98 -41.39 -13.13
N GLY A 136 20.14 -41.22 -12.54
CA GLY A 136 21.02 -40.10 -12.85
C GLY A 136 22.48 -40.43 -12.53
N SER A 137 23.39 -39.51 -12.89
CA SER A 137 24.78 -39.60 -12.51
C SER A 137 24.93 -39.53 -10.97
N ALA A 138 25.80 -40.38 -10.42
CA ALA A 138 26.05 -40.42 -8.98
C ALA A 138 26.74 -39.15 -8.46
N ALA A 139 27.50 -38.49 -9.34
CA ALA A 139 28.19 -37.22 -9.08
C ALA A 139 28.10 -36.32 -10.30
N ALA A 140 28.50 -35.03 -10.14
CA ALA A 140 28.65 -34.14 -11.28
C ALA A 140 29.70 -34.69 -12.25
N VAL A 141 29.35 -34.70 -13.54
CA VAL A 141 30.25 -35.14 -14.59
C VAL A 141 31.27 -34.06 -14.93
N ARG A 142 32.54 -34.43 -14.99
CA ARG A 142 33.66 -33.52 -15.18
C ARG A 142 34.24 -33.56 -16.58
N SER A 143 34.00 -34.63 -17.31
CA SER A 143 34.53 -34.83 -18.69
C SER A 143 33.42 -35.30 -19.63
N LEU A 144 33.66 -35.09 -20.93
CA LEU A 144 32.78 -35.61 -21.98
C LEU A 144 32.75 -37.16 -22.01
N ASP A 145 33.88 -37.80 -21.73
CA ASP A 145 33.93 -39.28 -21.72
C ASP A 145 33.08 -39.88 -20.61
N GLU A 146 33.16 -39.28 -19.38
CA GLU A 146 32.33 -39.68 -18.26
C GLU A 146 30.82 -39.45 -18.55
N ALA A 147 30.50 -38.30 -19.13
CA ALA A 147 29.15 -37.96 -19.56
C ALA A 147 28.62 -38.95 -20.60
N THR A 148 29.43 -39.31 -21.60
CA THR A 148 29.07 -40.27 -22.66
C THR A 148 28.83 -41.66 -22.10
N GLN A 149 29.71 -42.14 -21.24
CA GLN A 149 29.56 -43.48 -20.61
C GLN A 149 28.27 -43.54 -19.78
N THR A 150 28.02 -42.47 -19.00
CA THR A 150 26.84 -42.37 -18.15
C THR A 150 25.56 -42.28 -18.99
N ALA A 151 25.57 -41.48 -20.07
CA ALA A 151 24.43 -41.28 -20.96
C ALA A 151 24.07 -42.57 -21.69
N ARG A 152 25.08 -43.36 -22.18
CA ARG A 152 24.84 -44.67 -22.81
C ARG A 152 24.20 -45.69 -21.89
N LYS A 153 24.58 -45.71 -20.58
CA LYS A 153 23.93 -46.57 -19.58
C LYS A 153 22.46 -46.19 -19.36
N MET A 154 22.17 -44.90 -19.26
CA MET A 154 20.81 -44.39 -19.04
C MET A 154 19.93 -44.47 -20.31
N LYS A 155 20.50 -44.60 -21.49
CA LYS A 155 19.85 -44.48 -22.82
C LYS A 155 19.23 -43.09 -23.06
N PHE A 156 19.43 -42.56 -24.25
CA PHE A 156 18.83 -41.31 -24.67
C PHE A 156 17.29 -41.40 -24.81
N PRO A 157 16.52 -40.33 -24.62
CA PRO A 157 16.98 -38.96 -24.30
C PRO A 157 17.35 -38.80 -22.82
N ILE A 158 18.25 -37.83 -22.54
CA ILE A 158 18.67 -37.46 -21.19
C ILE A 158 18.54 -35.95 -20.95
N MET A 159 18.60 -35.57 -19.70
CA MET A 159 18.59 -34.16 -19.24
C MET A 159 19.92 -33.80 -18.59
N LEU A 160 20.55 -32.72 -19.03
CA LEU A 160 21.68 -32.11 -18.35
C LEU A 160 21.13 -31.08 -17.37
N LYS A 161 21.63 -31.03 -16.11
CA LYS A 161 21.20 -30.10 -15.04
C LYS A 161 22.40 -29.55 -14.31
N ALA A 162 22.43 -28.24 -14.06
CA ALA A 162 23.42 -27.59 -13.19
C ALA A 162 23.23 -28.04 -11.72
N SER A 163 24.32 -28.34 -11.04
CA SER A 163 24.35 -28.79 -9.63
C SER A 163 23.75 -27.78 -8.66
N LYS A 164 24.16 -26.53 -8.77
CA LYS A 164 23.70 -25.41 -7.93
C LYS A 164 22.56 -24.59 -8.55
N GLY A 165 21.89 -25.14 -9.57
CA GLY A 165 20.85 -24.44 -10.33
C GLY A 165 19.46 -24.58 -9.71
N GLY A 166 18.65 -23.53 -9.88
CA GLY A 166 17.21 -23.48 -9.56
C GLY A 166 16.40 -22.85 -10.70
N GLY A 167 15.06 -23.07 -10.70
CA GLY A 167 14.17 -22.42 -11.66
C GLY A 167 14.39 -22.75 -13.13
N GLY A 168 14.96 -23.93 -13.45
CA GLY A 168 15.12 -24.39 -14.82
C GLY A 168 16.32 -23.81 -15.59
N ARG A 169 17.14 -22.97 -15.00
CA ARG A 169 18.35 -22.42 -15.60
C ARG A 169 19.46 -23.51 -15.64
N GLY A 170 20.16 -23.62 -16.77
CA GLY A 170 21.20 -24.63 -16.96
C GLY A 170 20.66 -26.04 -17.21
N MET A 171 19.37 -26.19 -17.58
CA MET A 171 18.76 -27.46 -17.98
C MET A 171 18.73 -27.59 -19.51
N ARG A 172 19.19 -28.74 -20.04
CA ARG A 172 19.16 -29.01 -21.47
C ARG A 172 18.79 -30.47 -21.76
N VAL A 173 17.89 -30.65 -22.71
CA VAL A 173 17.55 -31.97 -23.25
C VAL A 173 18.59 -32.35 -24.29
N VAL A 174 19.06 -33.58 -24.23
CA VAL A 174 19.97 -34.21 -25.20
C VAL A 174 19.24 -35.43 -25.75
N GLU A 175 18.82 -35.34 -27.00
CA GLU A 175 18.01 -36.38 -27.66
C GLU A 175 18.89 -37.55 -28.15
N SER A 176 20.15 -37.28 -28.49
CA SER A 176 21.08 -38.26 -29.05
C SER A 176 22.54 -37.96 -28.67
N GLU A 177 23.42 -38.90 -28.85
CA GLU A 177 24.83 -38.85 -28.45
C GLU A 177 25.61 -37.74 -29.18
N ASP A 178 25.32 -37.49 -30.44
CA ASP A 178 25.95 -36.45 -31.26
C ASP A 178 25.74 -35.03 -30.72
N GLN A 179 24.64 -34.83 -29.99
CA GLN A 179 24.32 -33.54 -29.39
C GLN A 179 24.98 -33.36 -28.00
N LEU A 180 25.51 -34.43 -27.37
CA LEU A 180 25.95 -34.40 -25.99
C LEU A 180 27.10 -33.42 -25.75
N ALA A 181 28.12 -33.42 -26.59
CA ALA A 181 29.31 -32.58 -26.43
C ALA A 181 28.98 -31.10 -26.44
N SER A 182 28.21 -30.63 -27.44
CA SER A 182 27.85 -29.23 -27.57
C SER A 182 26.90 -28.74 -26.43
N ASN A 183 25.94 -29.59 -26.04
CA ASN A 183 25.01 -29.27 -24.96
C ASN A 183 25.69 -29.31 -23.60
N LEU A 184 26.64 -30.19 -23.34
CA LEU A 184 27.40 -30.23 -22.09
C LEU A 184 28.25 -28.97 -21.91
N GLU A 185 29.02 -28.58 -22.93
CA GLU A 185 29.83 -27.36 -22.92
C GLU A 185 28.97 -26.11 -22.63
N GLN A 186 27.81 -26.00 -23.31
CA GLN A 186 26.90 -24.88 -23.11
C GLN A 186 26.28 -24.91 -21.71
N ALA A 187 25.86 -26.09 -21.20
CA ALA A 187 25.31 -26.23 -19.86
C ALA A 187 26.33 -25.85 -18.78
N GLN A 188 27.59 -26.27 -18.91
CA GLN A 188 28.66 -25.92 -18.00
C GLN A 188 28.97 -24.43 -18.02
N ARG A 189 29.01 -23.79 -19.20
CA ARG A 189 29.21 -22.33 -19.35
C ARG A 189 28.07 -21.53 -18.71
N GLU A 190 26.82 -21.91 -18.93
CA GLU A 190 25.66 -21.29 -18.30
C GLU A 190 25.65 -21.46 -16.79
N ALA A 191 25.96 -22.64 -16.28
CA ALA A 191 26.05 -22.94 -14.85
C ALA A 191 27.15 -22.09 -14.18
N LYS A 192 28.31 -21.97 -14.81
CA LYS A 192 29.41 -21.14 -14.31
C LYS A 192 29.03 -19.65 -14.26
N ASN A 193 28.39 -19.13 -15.29
CA ASN A 193 27.98 -17.74 -15.37
C ASN A 193 26.83 -17.40 -14.39
N ALA A 194 25.89 -18.33 -14.21
CA ALA A 194 24.71 -18.08 -13.38
C ALA A 194 24.93 -18.39 -11.89
N PHE A 195 25.75 -19.39 -11.56
CA PHE A 195 25.86 -19.96 -10.21
C PHE A 195 27.30 -20.06 -9.69
N GLY A 196 28.29 -19.66 -10.50
CA GLY A 196 29.72 -19.70 -10.12
C GLY A 196 30.33 -21.12 -10.12
N SER A 197 29.59 -22.15 -10.50
CA SER A 197 30.05 -23.57 -10.60
C SER A 197 29.66 -24.12 -11.95
N ASP A 198 30.57 -24.90 -12.58
CA ASP A 198 30.38 -25.58 -13.86
C ASP A 198 29.94 -27.06 -13.70
N GLU A 199 29.58 -27.47 -12.50
CA GLU A 199 29.13 -28.82 -12.22
C GLU A 199 27.76 -29.09 -12.84
N VAL A 200 27.69 -30.18 -13.65
CA VAL A 200 26.48 -30.62 -14.38
C VAL A 200 26.22 -32.09 -14.07
N PHE A 201 24.97 -32.43 -13.81
CA PHE A 201 24.47 -33.80 -13.64
C PHE A 201 23.74 -34.29 -14.88
N LEU A 202 23.72 -35.58 -15.10
CA LEU A 202 22.87 -36.24 -16.08
C LEU A 202 21.70 -36.91 -15.36
N GLU A 203 20.50 -36.76 -15.90
CA GLU A 203 19.31 -37.49 -15.45
C GLU A 203 18.54 -38.08 -16.63
N LYS A 204 17.86 -39.20 -16.39
CA LYS A 204 16.94 -39.81 -17.39
C LYS A 204 15.81 -38.85 -17.68
N LEU A 205 15.54 -38.58 -18.96
CA LEU A 205 14.40 -37.76 -19.36
C LEU A 205 13.11 -38.60 -19.35
N VAL A 206 12.08 -38.08 -18.67
CA VAL A 206 10.74 -38.66 -18.75
C VAL A 206 9.99 -37.98 -19.90
N GLY A 207 9.59 -38.75 -20.91
CA GLY A 207 9.08 -38.24 -22.17
C GLY A 207 7.69 -37.57 -22.05
N ARG A 208 6.79 -38.17 -21.28
CA ARG A 208 5.45 -37.65 -20.99
C ARG A 208 5.27 -37.47 -19.47
N ALA A 209 5.79 -36.39 -18.97
CA ALA A 209 5.82 -36.13 -17.55
C ALA A 209 4.74 -35.16 -17.11
N ARG A 210 4.17 -35.39 -15.93
CA ARG A 210 3.44 -34.40 -15.15
C ARG A 210 4.28 -33.97 -13.95
N HIS A 211 4.23 -32.68 -13.61
CA HIS A 211 4.88 -32.12 -12.42
C HIS A 211 3.84 -32.04 -11.31
N LEU A 212 3.95 -32.94 -10.35
CA LEU A 212 3.08 -32.99 -9.19
C LEU A 212 3.85 -32.58 -7.95
N GLU A 213 3.16 -31.96 -7.01
CA GLU A 213 3.77 -31.55 -5.75
C GLU A 213 2.81 -31.72 -4.59
N VAL A 214 3.31 -32.09 -3.42
CA VAL A 214 2.53 -32.30 -2.21
C VAL A 214 2.84 -31.20 -1.20
N GLN A 215 1.80 -30.50 -0.77
CA GLN A 215 1.92 -29.53 0.32
C GLN A 215 2.02 -30.26 1.66
N VAL A 216 3.08 -30.01 2.41
CA VAL A 216 3.22 -30.49 3.79
C VAL A 216 3.16 -29.33 4.78
N LEU A 217 2.70 -29.64 5.99
CA LEU A 217 2.71 -28.73 7.14
C LEU A 217 3.10 -29.54 8.37
N GLY A 218 4.13 -29.08 9.07
CA GLY A 218 4.61 -29.70 10.30
C GLY A 218 4.54 -28.74 11.47
N ASP A 219 4.41 -29.26 12.69
CA ASP A 219 4.56 -28.51 13.93
C ASP A 219 5.91 -28.77 14.62
N GLN A 220 6.19 -28.08 15.71
CA GLN A 220 7.43 -28.27 16.48
C GLN A 220 7.37 -29.48 17.43
N HIS A 221 6.27 -30.26 17.42
CA HIS A 221 6.02 -31.43 18.26
C HIS A 221 6.16 -32.75 17.49
N GLY A 222 6.62 -32.72 16.26
CA GLY A 222 6.83 -33.89 15.42
C GLY A 222 5.60 -34.36 14.62
N ASN A 223 4.46 -33.63 14.69
CA ASN A 223 3.33 -33.93 13.83
C ASN A 223 3.54 -33.30 12.44
N VAL A 224 3.30 -34.09 11.40
CA VAL A 224 3.34 -33.63 10.00
C VAL A 224 2.11 -34.15 9.28
N ILE A 225 1.45 -33.25 8.56
CA ILE A 225 0.28 -33.52 7.72
C ILE A 225 0.55 -33.14 6.27
N HIS A 226 -0.18 -33.73 5.32
CA HIS A 226 -0.24 -33.24 3.95
C HIS A 226 -1.57 -32.52 3.68
N LEU A 227 -1.53 -31.55 2.78
CA LEU A 227 -2.68 -30.77 2.33
C LEU A 227 -2.99 -31.07 0.86
N HIS A 228 -2.85 -32.32 0.49
CA HIS A 228 -3.01 -32.87 -0.84
C HIS A 228 -1.99 -32.35 -1.87
N GLU A 229 -2.16 -32.79 -3.10
CA GLU A 229 -1.26 -32.51 -4.20
C GLU A 229 -1.79 -31.37 -5.08
N ARG A 230 -0.84 -30.76 -5.81
CA ARG A 230 -1.07 -29.82 -6.91
C ARG A 230 -0.49 -30.39 -8.20
N ASP A 231 -1.10 -30.07 -9.32
CA ASP A 231 -0.52 -30.24 -10.65
C ASP A 231 0.04 -28.92 -11.15
N CYS A 232 1.35 -28.90 -11.37
CA CYS A 232 2.10 -27.78 -11.89
C CYS A 232 2.71 -28.07 -13.27
N SER A 233 2.10 -28.97 -14.05
CA SER A 233 2.61 -29.41 -15.34
C SER A 233 2.59 -28.32 -16.41
N VAL A 234 1.71 -27.33 -16.30
CA VAL A 234 1.61 -26.26 -17.28
C VAL A 234 2.77 -25.28 -17.08
N GLN A 235 3.85 -25.52 -17.76
CA GLN A 235 5.12 -24.80 -17.63
C GLN A 235 5.59 -24.27 -18.98
N ARG A 236 6.33 -23.16 -18.95
CA ARG A 236 7.07 -22.63 -20.08
C ARG A 236 8.53 -22.47 -19.68
N ARG A 237 9.44 -23.11 -20.41
CA ARG A 237 10.88 -23.10 -20.06
C ARG A 237 11.13 -23.47 -18.59
N HIS A 238 10.42 -24.48 -18.08
CA HIS A 238 10.45 -24.96 -16.70
C HIS A 238 9.93 -23.98 -15.64
N GLN A 239 9.28 -22.88 -16.04
CA GLN A 239 8.58 -21.98 -15.13
C GLN A 239 7.08 -22.28 -15.12
N LYS A 240 6.50 -22.48 -13.95
CA LYS A 240 5.07 -22.73 -13.74
C LYS A 240 4.26 -21.52 -14.21
N VAL A 241 3.19 -21.74 -14.96
CA VAL A 241 2.32 -20.70 -15.55
C VAL A 241 0.89 -20.83 -15.03
N VAL A 242 0.41 -22.09 -14.95
CA VAL A 242 -0.90 -22.44 -14.40
C VAL A 242 -0.74 -23.64 -13.49
N GLU A 243 -1.36 -23.55 -12.32
CA GLU A 243 -1.36 -24.60 -11.30
C GLU A 243 -2.78 -25.01 -10.93
N ILE A 244 -2.99 -26.28 -10.63
CA ILE A 244 -4.31 -26.89 -10.36
C ILE A 244 -4.26 -27.70 -9.06
N ALA A 245 -5.31 -27.64 -8.26
CA ALA A 245 -5.52 -28.53 -7.11
C ALA A 245 -6.98 -29.02 -7.06
N PRO A 246 -7.21 -30.29 -6.71
CA PRO A 246 -6.25 -31.39 -6.71
C PRO A 246 -5.81 -31.72 -8.14
N ALA A 247 -4.75 -32.51 -8.28
CA ALA A 247 -4.27 -32.95 -9.60
C ALA A 247 -5.37 -33.70 -10.37
N PRO A 248 -5.77 -33.23 -11.57
CA PRO A 248 -6.82 -33.89 -12.35
C PRO A 248 -6.36 -35.26 -12.81
N ASN A 249 -7.30 -36.18 -12.98
CA ASN A 249 -7.07 -37.53 -13.50
C ASN A 249 -5.98 -38.38 -12.77
N LEU A 250 -5.66 -38.02 -11.52
CA LEU A 250 -4.74 -38.78 -10.70
C LEU A 250 -5.48 -39.93 -10.01
N SER A 251 -4.97 -41.18 -10.15
CA SER A 251 -5.57 -42.30 -9.44
C SER A 251 -5.42 -42.16 -7.92
N LYS A 252 -6.39 -42.66 -7.16
CA LYS A 252 -6.36 -42.60 -5.70
C LYS A 252 -5.17 -43.33 -5.10
N SER A 253 -4.71 -44.43 -5.75
CA SER A 253 -3.54 -45.17 -5.31
C SER A 253 -2.27 -44.35 -5.46
N VAL A 254 -2.03 -43.77 -6.63
CA VAL A 254 -0.88 -42.91 -6.89
C VAL A 254 -0.87 -41.67 -6.01
N ALA A 255 -2.05 -41.04 -5.79
CA ALA A 255 -2.17 -39.92 -4.87
C ALA A 255 -1.76 -40.31 -3.43
N ALA A 256 -2.25 -41.45 -2.94
CA ALA A 256 -1.92 -41.96 -1.59
C ALA A 256 -0.42 -42.24 -1.44
N GLU A 257 0.18 -42.86 -2.47
CA GLU A 257 1.62 -43.12 -2.48
C GLU A 257 2.46 -41.83 -2.50
N LEU A 258 2.06 -40.82 -3.28
CA LEU A 258 2.68 -39.49 -3.32
C LEU A 258 2.60 -38.79 -1.95
N HIS A 259 1.42 -38.85 -1.32
CA HIS A 259 1.20 -38.23 -0.01
C HIS A 259 2.11 -38.87 1.05
N GLU A 260 2.15 -40.20 1.11
CA GLU A 260 3.01 -40.92 2.06
C GLU A 260 4.48 -40.70 1.78
N ALA A 261 4.90 -40.67 0.52
CA ALA A 261 6.28 -40.35 0.13
C ALA A 261 6.69 -38.95 0.66
N ALA A 262 5.82 -37.95 0.50
CA ALA A 262 6.08 -36.61 0.99
C ALA A 262 6.16 -36.55 2.52
N LEU A 263 5.25 -37.26 3.21
CA LEU A 263 5.26 -37.35 4.67
C LEU A 263 6.49 -38.11 5.19
N ALA A 264 6.94 -39.18 4.51
CA ALA A 264 8.12 -39.93 4.89
C ALA A 264 9.39 -39.05 4.84
N ILE A 265 9.54 -38.24 3.79
CA ILE A 265 10.66 -37.30 3.67
C ILE A 265 10.58 -36.25 4.79
N ALA A 266 9.41 -35.64 5.01
CA ALA A 266 9.23 -34.60 6.00
C ALA A 266 9.48 -35.11 7.44
N ARG A 267 8.97 -36.32 7.79
CA ARG A 267 9.22 -36.96 9.10
C ARG A 267 10.70 -37.27 9.30
N LYS A 268 11.40 -37.71 8.25
CA LYS A 268 12.83 -38.06 8.33
C LYS A 268 13.71 -36.91 8.76
N VAL A 269 13.34 -35.68 8.39
CA VAL A 269 14.08 -34.44 8.72
C VAL A 269 13.44 -33.65 9.87
N ASN A 270 12.48 -34.23 10.59
CA ASN A 270 11.70 -33.52 11.63
C ASN A 270 11.18 -32.16 11.14
N TYR A 271 10.58 -32.17 9.94
CA TYR A 271 10.16 -30.95 9.28
C TYR A 271 9.06 -30.23 10.05
N HIS A 272 9.21 -28.93 10.27
CA HIS A 272 8.13 -28.07 10.77
C HIS A 272 7.92 -26.87 9.86
N CYS A 273 6.78 -26.18 10.01
CA CYS A 273 6.27 -25.13 9.14
C CYS A 273 5.76 -25.67 7.80
N ALA A 274 5.42 -24.79 6.85
CA ALA A 274 4.97 -25.20 5.52
C ALA A 274 6.13 -25.52 4.59
N GLY A 275 5.99 -26.59 3.81
CA GLY A 275 6.93 -27.01 2.78
C GLY A 275 6.23 -27.75 1.66
N THR A 276 6.93 -27.96 0.57
CA THR A 276 6.39 -28.65 -0.60
C THR A 276 7.39 -29.67 -1.12
N VAL A 277 6.93 -30.88 -1.36
CA VAL A 277 7.74 -31.95 -1.97
C VAL A 277 7.31 -32.11 -3.42
N GLU A 278 8.23 -31.94 -4.35
CA GLU A 278 7.98 -31.98 -5.79
C GLU A 278 8.33 -33.33 -6.39
N PHE A 279 7.47 -33.80 -7.29
CA PHE A 279 7.60 -35.11 -7.99
C PHE A 279 7.34 -34.96 -9.48
N LEU A 280 7.98 -35.85 -10.26
CA LEU A 280 7.71 -36.03 -11.65
C LEU A 280 6.96 -37.36 -11.84
N LEU A 281 5.73 -37.30 -12.36
CA LEU A 281 4.95 -38.49 -12.70
C LEU A 281 5.10 -38.81 -14.18
N ASP A 282 5.57 -39.97 -14.46
CA ASP A 282 5.56 -40.54 -15.83
C ASP A 282 4.14 -41.04 -16.15
N THR A 283 3.49 -40.44 -17.11
CA THR A 283 2.10 -40.79 -17.48
C THR A 283 1.96 -42.10 -18.23
N GLU A 284 3.05 -42.70 -18.73
CA GLU A 284 3.02 -43.98 -19.44
C GLU A 284 3.15 -45.16 -18.48
N SER A 285 4.04 -45.03 -17.50
CA SER A 285 4.27 -46.10 -16.50
C SER A 285 3.46 -45.86 -15.19
N ASN A 286 2.86 -44.72 -15.00
CA ASN A 286 2.27 -44.27 -13.73
C ASN A 286 3.22 -44.29 -12.52
N LYS A 287 4.53 -44.24 -12.77
CA LYS A 287 5.54 -44.15 -11.73
C LYS A 287 5.92 -42.72 -11.48
N PHE A 288 6.05 -42.35 -10.21
CA PHE A 288 6.53 -41.03 -9.84
C PHE A 288 7.97 -41.10 -9.32
N TYR A 289 8.65 -39.95 -9.41
CA TYR A 289 10.03 -39.79 -8.99
C TYR A 289 10.19 -38.47 -8.24
N PHE A 290 10.92 -38.51 -7.12
CA PHE A 290 11.23 -37.30 -6.35
C PHE A 290 12.13 -36.35 -7.17
N ILE A 291 11.83 -35.03 -7.07
CA ILE A 291 12.61 -33.94 -7.67
C ILE A 291 13.38 -33.18 -6.60
N GLU A 292 12.64 -32.47 -5.74
CA GLU A 292 13.22 -31.60 -4.71
C GLU A 292 12.19 -31.30 -3.60
N VAL A 293 12.67 -30.68 -2.51
CA VAL A 293 11.80 -30.09 -1.49
C VAL A 293 12.02 -28.58 -1.50
N ASN A 294 10.93 -27.83 -1.45
CA ASN A 294 10.97 -26.41 -1.24
C ASN A 294 10.59 -26.12 0.23
N PRO A 295 11.56 -25.83 1.12
CA PRO A 295 11.32 -25.71 2.56
C PRO A 295 10.75 -24.32 2.92
N ARG A 296 9.68 -23.93 2.26
CA ARG A 296 8.99 -22.64 2.39
C ARG A 296 7.58 -22.70 1.81
N ILE A 297 6.83 -21.61 1.97
CA ILE A 297 5.61 -21.40 1.19
C ILE A 297 5.93 -21.22 -0.30
N GLN A 298 5.03 -21.63 -1.19
CA GLN A 298 5.18 -21.47 -2.64
C GLN A 298 4.21 -20.45 -3.23
N VAL A 299 4.48 -19.97 -4.46
CA VAL A 299 3.62 -19.03 -5.20
C VAL A 299 2.21 -19.58 -5.34
N GLU A 300 2.09 -20.86 -5.63
CA GLU A 300 0.87 -21.61 -5.94
C GLU A 300 0.12 -22.16 -4.72
N HIS A 301 0.52 -21.79 -3.49
CA HIS A 301 -0.18 -22.21 -2.27
C HIS A 301 -1.69 -21.92 -2.28
N THR A 302 -2.10 -20.91 -3.04
CA THR A 302 -3.47 -20.44 -3.09
C THR A 302 -4.47 -21.49 -3.58
N VAL A 303 -4.09 -22.39 -4.51
CA VAL A 303 -5.00 -23.46 -4.98
C VAL A 303 -5.25 -24.50 -3.89
N THR A 304 -4.25 -24.80 -3.07
CA THR A 304 -4.40 -25.66 -1.89
C THR A 304 -5.34 -25.04 -0.85
N GLU A 305 -5.13 -23.76 -0.54
CA GLU A 305 -6.00 -23.02 0.38
C GLU A 305 -7.45 -22.99 -0.09
N GLU A 306 -7.68 -22.77 -1.39
CA GLU A 306 -9.04 -22.73 -1.97
C GLU A 306 -9.75 -24.08 -1.91
N VAL A 307 -9.07 -25.20 -2.06
CA VAL A 307 -9.73 -26.53 -2.04
C VAL A 307 -9.82 -27.15 -0.65
N THR A 308 -8.94 -26.73 0.30
CA THR A 308 -8.91 -27.26 1.67
C THR A 308 -9.58 -26.34 2.69
N GLY A 309 -9.67 -25.04 2.40
CA GLY A 309 -10.13 -24.03 3.34
C GLY A 309 -9.13 -23.68 4.44
N ILE A 310 -7.88 -24.14 4.32
CA ILE A 310 -6.82 -23.92 5.31
C ILE A 310 -5.92 -22.76 4.90
N ASP A 311 -5.84 -21.71 5.72
CA ASP A 311 -4.90 -20.61 5.56
C ASP A 311 -3.48 -21.06 5.94
N LEU A 312 -2.62 -21.25 4.94
CA LEU A 312 -1.24 -21.72 5.11
C LEU A 312 -0.36 -20.70 5.83
N ILE A 313 -0.49 -19.42 5.52
CA ILE A 313 0.30 -18.35 6.18
C ILE A 313 -0.09 -18.25 7.67
N ARG A 314 -1.38 -18.26 7.97
CA ARG A 314 -1.88 -18.31 9.36
C ARG A 314 -1.32 -19.54 10.08
N SER A 315 -1.38 -20.71 9.44
CA SER A 315 -0.87 -21.96 10.00
C SER A 315 0.63 -21.91 10.26
N GLN A 316 1.42 -21.33 9.33
CA GLN A 316 2.87 -21.12 9.52
C GLN A 316 3.16 -20.28 10.77
N ILE A 317 2.44 -19.18 10.96
CA ILE A 317 2.60 -18.29 12.13
C ILE A 317 2.29 -19.07 13.41
N LEU A 318 1.18 -19.81 13.44
CA LEU A 318 0.73 -20.52 14.63
C LEU A 318 1.67 -21.67 15.02
N VAL A 319 2.08 -22.52 14.07
CA VAL A 319 3.02 -23.62 14.36
C VAL A 319 4.40 -23.11 14.76
N SER A 320 4.83 -21.98 14.22
CA SER A 320 6.07 -21.33 14.65
C SER A 320 5.98 -20.75 16.07
N CYS A 321 4.78 -20.36 16.51
CA CYS A 321 4.50 -19.96 17.89
C CYS A 321 4.37 -21.16 18.86
N GLY A 322 4.57 -22.41 18.40
CA GLY A 322 4.56 -23.61 19.22
C GLY A 322 3.19 -24.29 19.34
N TYR A 323 2.16 -23.86 18.61
CA TYR A 323 0.86 -24.55 18.58
C TYR A 323 0.96 -25.88 17.83
N ARG A 324 0.16 -26.86 18.28
CA ARG A 324 0.13 -28.21 17.69
C ARG A 324 -0.86 -28.31 16.55
N LEU A 325 -0.55 -29.13 15.58
CA LEU A 325 -1.53 -29.59 14.59
C LEU A 325 -2.64 -30.37 15.29
N GLY A 326 -3.90 -30.14 14.92
CA GLY A 326 -5.09 -30.66 15.59
C GLY A 326 -5.58 -29.81 16.77
N ASP A 327 -4.99 -28.61 16.98
CA ASP A 327 -5.51 -27.67 18.00
C ASP A 327 -6.72 -26.93 17.43
N GLU A 328 -7.92 -27.45 17.76
CA GLU A 328 -9.20 -26.89 17.34
C GLU A 328 -9.38 -25.43 17.82
N SER A 329 -8.82 -25.08 19.00
CA SER A 329 -8.96 -23.72 19.56
C SER A 329 -8.27 -22.68 18.69
N GLN A 330 -7.27 -23.08 17.91
CA GLN A 330 -6.53 -22.24 16.98
C GLN A 330 -6.93 -22.50 15.51
N GLY A 331 -7.82 -23.46 15.25
CA GLY A 331 -8.22 -23.86 13.91
C GLY A 331 -7.08 -24.50 13.10
N LEU A 332 -6.14 -25.15 13.78
CA LEU A 332 -5.09 -25.97 13.15
C LEU A 332 -5.62 -27.39 12.92
N PRO A 333 -5.71 -27.88 11.68
CA PRO A 333 -6.33 -29.15 11.37
C PRO A 333 -5.43 -30.32 11.73
N ASN A 334 -6.05 -31.47 12.03
CA ASN A 334 -5.37 -32.76 11.95
C ASN A 334 -5.61 -33.40 10.54
N GLN A 335 -4.84 -34.45 10.21
CA GLN A 335 -4.92 -35.08 8.88
C GLN A 335 -6.33 -35.59 8.51
N LYS A 336 -7.12 -36.05 9.51
CA LYS A 336 -8.44 -36.64 9.26
C LYS A 336 -9.52 -35.60 8.94
N GLU A 337 -9.29 -34.37 9.33
CA GLU A 337 -10.24 -33.24 9.12
C GLU A 337 -10.06 -32.61 7.75
N ILE A 338 -8.93 -32.83 7.08
CA ILE A 338 -8.63 -32.21 5.81
C ILE A 338 -9.45 -32.85 4.69
N GLN A 339 -10.35 -32.08 4.13
CA GLN A 339 -11.17 -32.48 3.00
C GLN A 339 -10.89 -31.58 1.80
N VAL A 340 -10.78 -32.20 0.63
CA VAL A 340 -10.69 -31.48 -0.65
C VAL A 340 -12.08 -31.26 -1.21
N VAL A 341 -12.47 -30.00 -1.43
CA VAL A 341 -13.79 -29.64 -1.93
C VAL A 341 -13.65 -28.89 -3.26
N GLY A 342 -14.07 -29.54 -4.33
CA GLY A 342 -14.04 -28.98 -5.69
C GLY A 342 -12.66 -28.99 -6.32
N SER A 343 -12.40 -28.04 -7.22
CA SER A 343 -11.13 -27.87 -7.91
C SER A 343 -10.78 -26.39 -8.00
N ALA A 344 -9.52 -26.04 -7.86
CA ALA A 344 -9.01 -24.68 -8.01
C ALA A 344 -7.92 -24.60 -9.08
N ILE A 345 -7.90 -23.48 -9.79
CA ILE A 345 -6.88 -23.15 -10.81
C ILE A 345 -6.29 -21.81 -10.44
N GLN A 346 -4.96 -21.71 -10.41
CA GLN A 346 -4.24 -20.43 -10.35
C GLN A 346 -3.61 -20.11 -11.69
N CYS A 347 -3.73 -18.89 -12.17
CA CYS A 347 -2.99 -18.33 -13.28
C CYS A 347 -2.08 -17.20 -12.80
N ARG A 348 -0.83 -17.22 -13.24
CA ARG A 348 0.13 -16.12 -13.01
C ARG A 348 -0.02 -15.09 -14.13
N VAL A 349 -0.66 -13.96 -13.82
CA VAL A 349 -0.74 -12.85 -14.76
C VAL A 349 0.53 -12.03 -14.65
N THR A 350 1.31 -12.01 -15.73
CA THR A 350 2.61 -11.35 -15.82
C THR A 350 2.58 -10.20 -16.84
N THR A 351 3.50 -9.25 -16.67
CA THR A 351 3.71 -8.17 -17.64
C THR A 351 4.70 -8.62 -18.73
N GLU A 352 4.29 -9.62 -19.49
CA GLU A 352 5.06 -10.20 -20.59
C GLU A 352 4.27 -10.18 -21.90
N ASP A 353 4.96 -9.99 -23.02
CA ASP A 353 4.36 -9.98 -24.35
C ASP A 353 4.42 -11.37 -25.00
N PRO A 354 3.33 -12.14 -24.99
CA PRO A 354 3.34 -13.49 -25.61
C PRO A 354 3.54 -13.46 -27.14
N THR A 355 3.29 -12.31 -27.80
CA THR A 355 3.55 -12.15 -29.24
C THR A 355 5.01 -11.89 -29.55
N ASN A 356 5.83 -11.59 -28.53
CA ASN A 356 7.25 -11.30 -28.64
C ASN A 356 8.06 -12.18 -27.67
N GLN A 357 7.89 -13.52 -27.78
CA GLN A 357 8.61 -14.53 -27.01
C GLN A 357 8.52 -14.35 -25.48
N PHE A 358 7.44 -13.75 -24.97
CA PHE A 358 7.27 -13.40 -23.56
C PHE A 358 8.33 -12.44 -23.01
N ARG A 359 8.80 -11.52 -23.86
CA ARG A 359 9.72 -10.48 -23.38
C ARG A 359 8.97 -9.65 -22.33
N PRO A 360 9.57 -9.45 -21.14
CA PRO A 360 8.98 -8.57 -20.12
C PRO A 360 8.73 -7.18 -20.65
N ASP A 361 7.57 -6.62 -20.31
CA ASP A 361 7.17 -5.27 -20.70
C ASP A 361 7.09 -4.39 -19.45
N TYR A 362 7.69 -3.22 -19.52
CA TYR A 362 7.85 -2.29 -18.40
C TYR A 362 7.16 -0.98 -18.72
N GLY A 363 6.73 -0.27 -17.69
CA GLY A 363 6.08 1.02 -17.85
C GLY A 363 5.06 1.34 -16.77
N ARG A 364 4.30 2.41 -16.99
CA ARG A 364 3.25 2.82 -16.06
C ARG A 364 1.91 2.18 -16.44
N ILE A 365 1.28 1.51 -15.49
CA ILE A 365 -0.09 1.02 -15.63
C ILE A 365 -1.03 2.23 -15.57
N THR A 366 -1.64 2.58 -16.72
CA THR A 366 -2.56 3.72 -16.81
C THR A 366 -3.97 3.38 -16.33
N HIS A 367 -4.40 2.13 -16.55
CA HIS A 367 -5.69 1.62 -16.06
C HIS A 367 -5.52 0.20 -15.55
N TYR A 368 -6.06 -0.06 -14.39
CA TYR A 368 -6.17 -1.41 -13.81
C TYR A 368 -7.59 -1.64 -13.31
N ARG A 369 -8.21 -2.70 -13.80
CA ARG A 369 -9.45 -3.23 -13.29
C ARG A 369 -9.34 -4.74 -13.27
N SER A 370 -9.62 -5.34 -12.11
CA SER A 370 -9.58 -6.77 -11.89
C SER A 370 -10.97 -7.41 -12.04
N ALA A 371 -10.98 -8.72 -12.07
CA ALA A 371 -12.17 -9.53 -11.95
C ALA A 371 -12.63 -9.65 -10.49
N GLY A 372 -13.84 -10.18 -10.30
CA GLY A 372 -14.39 -10.49 -8.99
C GLY A 372 -15.52 -11.53 -9.09
N GLY A 373 -16.23 -11.72 -7.98
CA GLY A 373 -17.37 -12.62 -7.86
C GLY A 373 -17.06 -13.96 -7.20
N MET A 374 -18.09 -14.80 -7.06
CA MET A 374 -18.02 -16.08 -6.36
C MET A 374 -16.89 -16.97 -6.88
N GLY A 375 -16.03 -17.46 -5.96
CA GLY A 375 -14.91 -18.35 -6.26
C GLY A 375 -13.80 -17.71 -7.10
N VAL A 376 -13.61 -16.40 -7.00
CA VAL A 376 -12.47 -15.67 -7.59
C VAL A 376 -11.68 -15.02 -6.46
N ARG A 377 -10.42 -15.39 -6.36
CA ARG A 377 -9.43 -14.85 -5.43
C ARG A 377 -8.32 -14.15 -6.20
N LEU A 378 -7.89 -13.00 -5.71
CA LEU A 378 -6.81 -12.20 -6.29
C LEU A 378 -5.73 -11.93 -5.25
N ASP A 379 -4.51 -12.37 -5.54
CA ASP A 379 -3.32 -12.00 -4.78
C ASP A 379 -2.46 -11.08 -5.65
N ALA A 380 -2.64 -9.77 -5.47
CA ALA A 380 -2.02 -8.73 -6.25
C ALA A 380 -0.94 -8.00 -5.44
N GLY A 381 0.18 -7.69 -6.07
CA GLY A 381 1.24 -6.89 -5.50
C GLY A 381 1.18 -5.44 -5.99
N SER A 382 1.83 -5.15 -7.11
CA SER A 382 1.90 -3.79 -7.67
C SER A 382 0.84 -3.51 -8.73
N ALA A 383 -0.31 -4.16 -8.65
CA ALA A 383 -1.37 -4.10 -9.66
C ALA A 383 -2.43 -3.04 -9.31
N PHE A 384 -2.18 -1.78 -9.65
CA PHE A 384 -3.13 -0.68 -9.52
C PHE A 384 -2.88 0.40 -10.59
N SER A 385 -3.87 1.26 -10.84
CA SER A 385 -3.72 2.38 -11.77
C SER A 385 -2.70 3.39 -11.25
N GLY A 386 -1.69 3.71 -12.05
CA GLY A 386 -0.58 4.57 -11.69
C GLY A 386 0.69 3.82 -11.27
N ALA A 387 0.61 2.52 -10.98
CA ALA A 387 1.78 1.70 -10.64
C ALA A 387 2.82 1.69 -11.76
N VAL A 388 4.09 1.69 -11.39
CA VAL A 388 5.21 1.56 -12.33
C VAL A 388 5.76 0.14 -12.24
N VAL A 389 5.68 -0.59 -13.34
CA VAL A 389 6.35 -1.87 -13.51
C VAL A 389 7.79 -1.59 -13.90
N ASN A 390 8.73 -1.98 -13.03
CA ASN A 390 10.17 -1.77 -13.24
C ASN A 390 10.87 -3.06 -13.71
N PRO A 391 12.06 -2.98 -14.30
CA PRO A 391 12.78 -4.13 -14.83
C PRO A 391 13.57 -4.93 -13.77
N PHE A 392 13.53 -4.55 -12.51
CA PHE A 392 14.43 -5.09 -11.50
C PHE A 392 13.92 -6.38 -10.86
N TYR A 393 12.62 -6.62 -10.90
CA TYR A 393 11.96 -7.74 -10.24
C TYR A 393 11.18 -8.60 -11.23
N ASP A 394 10.64 -9.70 -10.73
CA ASP A 394 9.77 -10.59 -11.49
C ASP A 394 8.58 -9.81 -12.10
N SER A 395 8.17 -10.25 -13.30
CA SER A 395 7.06 -9.66 -14.06
C SER A 395 5.66 -9.97 -13.49
N LEU A 396 5.57 -10.74 -12.40
CA LEU A 396 4.30 -11.15 -11.78
C LEU A 396 3.51 -9.92 -11.29
N LEU A 397 2.32 -9.75 -11.86
CA LEU A 397 1.43 -8.64 -11.53
C LEU A 397 0.35 -9.05 -10.53
N VAL A 398 -0.30 -10.18 -10.78
CA VAL A 398 -1.35 -10.74 -9.92
C VAL A 398 -1.49 -12.24 -10.14
N LYS A 399 -1.73 -12.97 -9.05
CA LYS A 399 -2.20 -14.35 -9.08
C LYS A 399 -3.71 -14.34 -9.09
N VAL A 400 -4.30 -14.96 -10.09
CA VAL A 400 -5.75 -15.16 -10.18
C VAL A 400 -6.03 -16.60 -9.83
N THR A 401 -6.73 -16.85 -8.73
CA THR A 401 -7.14 -18.20 -8.34
C THR A 401 -8.65 -18.31 -8.43
N THR A 402 -9.13 -19.35 -9.12
CA THR A 402 -10.56 -19.62 -9.23
C THR A 402 -10.90 -21.00 -8.73
N ARG A 403 -12.01 -21.12 -8.00
CA ARG A 403 -12.54 -22.38 -7.48
C ARG A 403 -13.87 -22.73 -8.13
N GLY A 404 -14.07 -23.99 -8.49
CA GLY A 404 -15.31 -24.57 -8.98
C GLY A 404 -15.61 -25.91 -8.31
N ARG A 405 -16.80 -26.48 -8.57
CA ARG A 405 -17.13 -27.82 -8.09
C ARG A 405 -16.26 -28.92 -8.75
N ASN A 406 -15.72 -28.61 -9.91
CA ASN A 406 -14.82 -29.45 -10.68
C ASN A 406 -13.91 -28.57 -11.57
N LEU A 407 -12.97 -29.21 -12.27
CA LEU A 407 -12.01 -28.54 -13.15
C LEU A 407 -12.71 -27.68 -14.23
N THR A 408 -13.75 -28.20 -14.86
CA THR A 408 -14.48 -27.50 -15.92
C THR A 408 -15.12 -26.20 -15.43
N GLU A 409 -15.74 -26.21 -14.25
CA GLU A 409 -16.30 -24.98 -13.66
C GLU A 409 -15.22 -23.97 -13.25
N ALA A 410 -14.11 -24.45 -12.64
CA ALA A 410 -12.97 -23.61 -12.29
C ALA A 410 -12.37 -22.96 -13.55
N ALA A 411 -12.20 -23.72 -14.63
CA ALA A 411 -11.67 -23.24 -15.91
C ALA A 411 -12.60 -22.20 -16.58
N ARG A 412 -13.92 -22.43 -16.61
CA ARG A 412 -14.88 -21.44 -17.11
C ARG A 412 -14.83 -20.15 -16.30
N ARG A 413 -14.72 -20.25 -14.98
CA ARG A 413 -14.60 -19.10 -14.08
C ARG A 413 -13.27 -18.36 -14.29
N MET A 414 -12.17 -19.09 -14.52
CA MET A 414 -10.87 -18.52 -14.85
C MET A 414 -10.92 -17.76 -16.17
N GLU A 415 -11.48 -18.36 -17.21
CA GLU A 415 -11.64 -17.71 -18.52
C GLU A 415 -12.42 -16.40 -18.39
N ARG A 416 -13.60 -16.43 -17.75
CA ARG A 416 -14.40 -15.22 -17.48
C ARG A 416 -13.60 -14.18 -16.73
N SER A 417 -12.91 -14.58 -15.66
CA SER A 417 -12.10 -13.67 -14.85
C SER A 417 -10.99 -13.01 -15.65
N LEU A 418 -10.24 -13.76 -16.44
CA LEU A 418 -9.20 -13.23 -17.31
C LEU A 418 -9.75 -12.26 -18.37
N GLN A 419 -10.97 -12.51 -18.88
CA GLN A 419 -11.64 -11.63 -19.84
C GLN A 419 -12.10 -10.29 -19.23
N GLU A 420 -12.42 -10.25 -17.94
CA GLU A 420 -12.85 -9.05 -17.24
C GLU A 420 -11.69 -8.08 -16.94
N PHE A 421 -10.44 -8.56 -16.89
CA PHE A 421 -9.31 -7.70 -16.66
C PHE A 421 -9.18 -6.57 -17.70
N ARG A 422 -8.85 -5.39 -17.21
CA ARG A 422 -8.47 -4.23 -18.04
C ARG A 422 -7.15 -3.67 -17.51
N ILE A 423 -6.08 -4.01 -18.18
CA ILE A 423 -4.73 -3.52 -17.87
C ILE A 423 -4.26 -2.74 -19.08
N ARG A 424 -3.85 -1.48 -18.89
CA ARG A 424 -3.37 -0.58 -19.92
C ARG A 424 -2.05 0.04 -19.50
N GLY A 425 -1.21 0.36 -20.48
CA GLY A 425 0.12 0.94 -20.26
C GLY A 425 1.25 -0.09 -20.33
N VAL A 426 0.92 -1.37 -20.10
CA VAL A 426 1.84 -2.51 -20.26
C VAL A 426 1.12 -3.66 -20.96
N LYS A 427 1.87 -4.51 -21.65
CA LYS A 427 1.37 -5.77 -22.20
C LYS A 427 1.33 -6.84 -21.10
N THR A 428 0.49 -7.84 -21.27
CA THR A 428 0.32 -8.95 -20.32
C THR A 428 0.16 -10.28 -21.05
N ASN A 429 0.42 -11.36 -20.35
CA ASN A 429 0.21 -12.73 -20.85
C ASN A 429 -1.26 -13.17 -20.83
N ILE A 430 -2.21 -12.34 -20.43
CA ILE A 430 -3.65 -12.68 -20.35
C ILE A 430 -4.21 -13.30 -21.65
N PRO A 431 -3.93 -12.79 -22.85
CA PRO A 431 -4.44 -13.42 -24.08
C PRO A 431 -3.96 -14.86 -24.27
N PHE A 432 -2.70 -15.14 -23.92
CA PHE A 432 -2.13 -16.49 -23.94
C PHE A 432 -2.79 -17.40 -22.89
N LEU A 433 -3.00 -16.89 -21.66
CA LEU A 433 -3.67 -17.65 -20.61
C LEU A 433 -5.11 -18.04 -21.00
N ILE A 434 -5.85 -17.16 -21.67
CA ILE A 434 -7.19 -17.46 -22.18
C ILE A 434 -7.12 -18.57 -23.23
N SER A 435 -6.17 -18.51 -24.17
CA SER A 435 -5.98 -19.57 -25.19
C SER A 435 -5.65 -20.91 -24.53
N LEU A 436 -4.76 -20.90 -23.55
CA LEU A 436 -4.36 -22.08 -22.77
C LEU A 436 -5.52 -22.73 -22.03
N ILE A 437 -6.30 -21.93 -21.26
CA ILE A 437 -7.45 -22.42 -20.47
C ILE A 437 -8.54 -23.02 -21.38
N ARG A 438 -8.69 -22.51 -22.58
CA ARG A 438 -9.65 -23.03 -23.59
C ARG A 438 -9.18 -24.30 -24.28
N HIS A 439 -7.89 -24.60 -24.24
CA HIS A 439 -7.35 -25.71 -25.00
C HIS A 439 -7.90 -27.06 -24.53
N PRO A 440 -8.34 -27.97 -25.43
CA PRO A 440 -8.97 -29.25 -25.09
C PRO A 440 -8.13 -30.13 -24.15
N THR A 441 -6.81 -30.20 -24.35
CA THR A 441 -5.90 -30.95 -23.48
C THR A 441 -5.88 -30.40 -22.05
N PHE A 442 -5.96 -29.07 -21.87
CA PHE A 442 -6.08 -28.46 -20.54
C PHE A 442 -7.44 -28.77 -19.90
N GLN A 443 -8.52 -28.62 -20.65
CA GLN A 443 -9.90 -28.90 -20.20
C GLN A 443 -10.08 -30.38 -19.82
N ALA A 444 -9.39 -31.29 -20.51
CA ALA A 444 -9.38 -32.71 -20.19
C ALA A 444 -8.56 -33.07 -18.94
N GLY A 445 -7.70 -32.15 -18.46
CA GLY A 445 -6.78 -32.41 -17.34
C GLY A 445 -5.56 -33.25 -17.71
N ASP A 446 -5.18 -33.33 -18.99
CA ASP A 446 -4.11 -34.17 -19.53
C ASP A 446 -2.84 -33.37 -19.88
N ALA A 447 -2.70 -32.21 -19.30
CA ALA A 447 -1.55 -31.34 -19.50
C ALA A 447 -0.25 -32.00 -19.00
N THR A 448 0.78 -31.93 -19.81
CA THR A 448 2.14 -32.39 -19.46
C THR A 448 3.11 -31.22 -19.41
N THR A 449 4.31 -31.44 -18.86
CA THR A 449 5.37 -30.42 -18.80
C THR A 449 5.80 -29.86 -20.16
N ARG A 450 5.50 -30.57 -21.26
CA ARG A 450 5.79 -30.16 -22.63
C ARG A 450 4.58 -29.59 -23.39
N MET A 451 3.42 -29.42 -22.75
CA MET A 451 2.20 -29.01 -23.43
C MET A 451 2.39 -27.68 -24.20
N ILE A 452 2.94 -26.66 -23.55
CA ILE A 452 3.12 -25.33 -24.19
C ILE A 452 4.08 -25.41 -25.39
N ASP A 453 5.20 -26.14 -25.24
CA ASP A 453 6.23 -26.26 -26.29
C ASP A 453 5.73 -27.06 -27.51
N LYS A 454 4.79 -27.99 -27.30
CA LYS A 454 4.24 -28.88 -28.36
C LYS A 454 2.94 -28.36 -28.99
N THR A 455 2.43 -27.21 -28.57
CA THR A 455 1.14 -26.66 -28.99
C THR A 455 1.28 -25.23 -29.54
N PRO A 456 1.75 -25.05 -30.79
CA PRO A 456 1.94 -23.72 -31.39
C PRO A 456 0.67 -22.88 -31.45
N GLU A 457 -0.50 -23.52 -31.53
CA GLU A 457 -1.81 -22.88 -31.64
C GLU A 457 -2.12 -22.00 -30.41
N LEU A 458 -1.49 -22.25 -29.29
CA LEU A 458 -1.62 -21.40 -28.09
C LEU A 458 -1.14 -19.98 -28.32
N PHE A 459 -0.28 -19.75 -29.31
CA PHE A 459 0.29 -18.46 -29.64
C PHE A 459 -0.46 -17.72 -30.75
N GLU A 460 -1.48 -18.34 -31.34
CA GLU A 460 -2.38 -17.71 -32.31
C GLU A 460 -3.41 -16.82 -31.59
N LEU A 461 -2.95 -15.66 -31.13
CA LEU A 461 -3.74 -14.76 -30.31
C LEU A 461 -4.65 -13.88 -31.17
N THR A 462 -5.96 -13.88 -30.89
CA THR A 462 -6.92 -13.01 -31.56
C THR A 462 -6.67 -11.54 -31.24
N LYS A 463 -6.34 -10.73 -32.25
CA LYS A 463 -6.21 -9.27 -32.08
C LYS A 463 -7.59 -8.66 -31.76
N ARG A 464 -7.79 -8.20 -30.54
CA ARG A 464 -9.01 -7.45 -30.18
C ARG A 464 -9.00 -6.09 -30.90
N ARG A 465 -10.11 -5.68 -31.50
CA ARG A 465 -10.29 -4.33 -32.08
C ARG A 465 -10.13 -3.29 -30.98
N ASP A 466 -9.09 -2.47 -31.07
CA ASP A 466 -8.73 -1.49 -30.03
C ASP A 466 -9.58 -0.23 -30.14
N ARG A 467 -10.63 -0.14 -29.31
CA ARG A 467 -11.45 1.08 -29.18
C ARG A 467 -10.66 2.26 -28.59
N ALA A 468 -9.61 1.96 -27.81
CA ALA A 468 -8.80 3.00 -27.20
C ALA A 468 -7.96 3.78 -28.23
N THR A 469 -7.45 3.14 -29.27
CA THR A 469 -6.74 3.82 -30.36
C THR A 469 -7.69 4.80 -31.09
N ARG A 470 -8.94 4.43 -31.29
CA ARG A 470 -9.93 5.36 -31.89
C ARG A 470 -10.21 6.56 -30.97
N LEU A 471 -10.34 6.33 -29.66
CA LEU A 471 -10.55 7.42 -28.70
C LEU A 471 -9.31 8.31 -28.59
N LEU A 472 -8.10 7.73 -28.55
CA LEU A 472 -6.85 8.48 -28.56
C LEU A 472 -6.67 9.30 -29.84
N SER A 473 -7.03 8.75 -31.00
CA SER A 473 -7.02 9.49 -32.28
C SER A 473 -8.00 10.66 -32.23
N PHE A 474 -9.22 10.46 -31.70
CA PHE A 474 -10.20 11.53 -31.53
C PHE A 474 -9.71 12.60 -30.54
N ILE A 475 -9.13 12.21 -29.40
CA ILE A 475 -8.57 13.16 -28.43
C ILE A 475 -7.40 13.92 -29.02
N ALA A 476 -6.48 13.24 -29.73
CA ALA A 476 -5.36 13.86 -30.38
C ALA A 476 -5.81 14.87 -31.46
N ASP A 477 -6.81 14.50 -32.27
CA ASP A 477 -7.42 15.39 -33.25
C ASP A 477 -8.03 16.64 -32.58
N THR A 478 -8.78 16.42 -31.47
CA THR A 478 -9.39 17.53 -30.71
C THR A 478 -8.33 18.46 -30.09
N ILE A 479 -7.21 17.90 -29.58
CA ILE A 479 -6.12 18.69 -28.99
C ILE A 479 -5.35 19.48 -30.05
N VAL A 480 -5.06 18.87 -31.21
CA VAL A 480 -4.25 19.48 -32.28
C VAL A 480 -5.08 20.46 -33.10
N ASN A 481 -6.29 20.08 -33.46
CA ASN A 481 -7.15 20.85 -34.38
C ASN A 481 -8.17 21.72 -33.66
N GLY A 482 -8.30 21.57 -32.35
CA GLY A 482 -9.28 22.27 -31.49
C GLY A 482 -10.68 21.69 -31.59
N ASN A 483 -11.54 22.09 -30.64
CA ASN A 483 -12.96 21.75 -30.65
C ASN A 483 -13.76 22.97 -31.12
N LYS A 484 -14.53 22.84 -32.22
CA LYS A 484 -15.35 23.91 -32.78
C LYS A 484 -16.46 24.39 -31.83
N LEU A 485 -16.78 23.62 -30.78
CA LEU A 485 -17.81 23.97 -29.79
C LEU A 485 -17.24 24.77 -28.60
N VAL A 486 -15.95 24.97 -28.51
CA VAL A 486 -15.30 25.73 -27.41
C VAL A 486 -14.96 27.13 -27.92
N GLU A 487 -15.68 28.13 -27.46
CA GLU A 487 -15.36 29.52 -27.72
C GLU A 487 -14.00 29.91 -27.09
N LYS A 488 -13.17 30.58 -27.84
CA LYS A 488 -11.91 31.14 -27.32
C LYS A 488 -12.24 32.37 -26.45
N THR A 489 -12.18 32.20 -25.15
CA THR A 489 -12.33 33.33 -24.22
C THR A 489 -11.10 34.21 -24.26
N ASN A 490 -11.24 35.42 -24.81
CA ASN A 490 -10.26 36.48 -24.72
C ASN A 490 -10.35 37.20 -23.34
N ALA A 491 -10.00 36.53 -22.28
CA ALA A 491 -9.88 37.17 -20.98
C ALA A 491 -8.72 38.20 -21.04
N LYS A 492 -9.00 39.48 -20.81
CA LYS A 492 -7.97 40.50 -20.63
C LYS A 492 -7.18 40.22 -19.38
N ILE A 493 -6.00 39.63 -19.52
CA ILE A 493 -5.10 39.36 -18.38
C ILE A 493 -4.52 40.70 -17.94
N ARG A 494 -4.74 41.08 -16.69
CA ARG A 494 -4.06 42.22 -16.06
C ARG A 494 -2.54 41.94 -16.08
N ARG A 495 -1.74 42.93 -16.49
CA ARG A 495 -0.28 42.81 -16.62
C ARG A 495 0.50 43.53 -15.52
N GLU A 496 -0.14 44.40 -14.76
CA GLU A 496 0.49 45.14 -13.67
C GLU A 496 0.47 44.29 -12.37
N PRO A 497 1.61 44.18 -11.66
CA PRO A 497 1.67 43.43 -10.43
C PRO A 497 0.90 44.13 -9.32
N ALA A 498 0.23 43.38 -8.46
CA ALA A 498 -0.39 43.89 -7.24
C ALA A 498 0.64 44.56 -6.31
N LEU A 499 0.23 45.65 -5.69
CA LEU A 499 1.12 46.42 -4.81
C LEU A 499 0.80 46.07 -3.35
N ALA A 500 1.76 45.43 -2.66
CA ALA A 500 1.62 45.16 -1.23
C ALA A 500 1.82 46.42 -0.37
N PRO A 501 1.08 46.56 0.74
CA PRO A 501 1.34 47.58 1.73
C PRO A 501 2.81 47.51 2.15
N LYS A 502 3.47 48.67 2.24
CA LYS A 502 4.88 48.77 2.65
C LYS A 502 4.95 49.38 4.06
N PRO A 503 4.97 48.53 5.10
CA PRO A 503 5.20 49.07 6.45
C PRO A 503 6.60 49.73 6.53
N SER A 504 6.71 50.74 7.37
CA SER A 504 7.99 51.45 7.54
C SER A 504 9.13 50.44 7.86
N PRO A 505 10.26 50.53 7.18
CA PRO A 505 11.41 49.68 7.45
C PRO A 505 11.97 49.91 8.86
N LEU A 506 11.71 51.06 9.47
CA LEU A 506 12.17 51.41 10.82
C LEU A 506 11.34 50.74 11.94
N VAL A 507 10.20 50.13 11.61
CA VAL A 507 9.36 49.45 12.60
C VAL A 507 9.88 48.01 12.74
N ASN A 508 10.36 47.64 13.92
CA ASN A 508 10.68 46.25 14.26
C ASN A 508 9.39 45.41 14.23
N ILE A 509 9.56 44.10 13.96
CA ILE A 509 8.44 43.16 14.03
C ILE A 509 8.02 43.03 15.50
N PRO A 510 6.73 43.37 15.85
CA PRO A 510 6.26 43.29 17.23
C PRO A 510 6.16 41.81 17.68
N GLU A 511 6.21 41.55 18.98
CA GLU A 511 5.89 40.24 19.55
C GLU A 511 4.42 39.91 19.31
N GLY A 512 4.18 38.62 18.98
CA GLY A 512 2.83 38.08 18.75
C GLY A 512 2.56 36.82 19.57
N TYR A 513 1.53 36.08 19.17
CA TYR A 513 1.12 34.83 19.87
C TYR A 513 2.17 33.74 19.79
N ARG A 514 3.03 33.75 18.76
CA ARG A 514 4.08 32.74 18.62
C ARG A 514 5.13 32.88 19.71
N GLN A 515 5.59 34.09 20.07
CA GLN A 515 6.54 34.27 21.14
C GLN A 515 5.95 33.85 22.50
N LYS A 516 4.67 34.11 22.72
CA LYS A 516 3.95 33.60 23.89
C LYS A 516 3.93 32.06 23.94
N PHE A 517 3.63 31.42 22.81
CA PHE A 517 3.64 29.96 22.70
C PHE A 517 5.02 29.36 22.98
N LEU A 518 6.07 29.88 22.34
CA LEU A 518 7.45 29.42 22.54
C LEU A 518 7.92 29.55 24.00
N LYS A 519 7.45 30.57 24.70
CA LYS A 519 7.78 30.81 26.11
C LYS A 519 7.01 29.88 27.06
N LEU A 520 5.73 29.66 26.83
CA LEU A 520 4.84 28.92 27.74
C LEU A 520 4.73 27.43 27.43
N GLN A 521 5.04 26.99 26.19
CA GLN A 521 4.77 25.66 25.65
C GLN A 521 3.26 25.37 25.49
N ALA A 522 2.89 24.26 24.82
CA ALA A 522 1.53 24.00 24.30
C ALA A 522 0.45 24.00 25.39
N GLY A 523 0.59 23.23 26.46
CA GLY A 523 -0.43 23.12 27.52
C GLY A 523 -0.73 24.45 28.22
N PRO A 524 0.26 25.08 28.90
CA PRO A 524 0.07 26.36 29.56
C PRO A 524 -0.35 27.51 28.63
N PHE A 525 0.14 27.50 27.38
CA PHE A 525 -0.30 28.45 26.37
C PHE A 525 -1.79 28.29 26.07
N CYS A 526 -2.28 27.10 25.76
CA CYS A 526 -3.69 26.85 25.49
C CYS A 526 -4.57 27.13 26.70
N GLN A 527 -4.10 26.90 27.92
CA GLN A 527 -4.82 27.30 29.14
C GLN A 527 -4.94 28.85 29.26
N SER A 528 -3.91 29.59 28.82
CA SER A 528 -3.97 31.05 28.75
C SER A 528 -5.00 31.55 27.72
N ILE A 529 -5.14 30.82 26.60
CA ILE A 529 -6.15 31.08 25.58
C ILE A 529 -7.57 30.77 26.11
N ARG A 530 -7.76 29.71 26.88
CA ARG A 530 -9.04 29.35 27.52
C ARG A 530 -9.60 30.46 28.39
N ASN A 531 -8.74 31.26 28.96
CA ASN A 531 -9.10 32.38 29.84
C ASN A 531 -9.22 33.73 29.10
N SER A 532 -9.08 33.75 27.76
CA SER A 532 -9.18 34.98 26.97
C SER A 532 -10.59 35.55 27.04
N LYS A 533 -10.70 36.87 27.27
CA LYS A 533 -11.96 37.61 27.19
C LYS A 533 -12.32 37.98 25.75
N GLU A 534 -11.32 38.25 24.92
CA GLU A 534 -11.46 38.59 23.51
C GLU A 534 -11.71 37.35 22.63
N LEU A 535 -12.40 37.49 21.51
CA LEU A 535 -12.42 36.49 20.46
C LEU A 535 -11.14 36.63 19.64
N LEU A 536 -10.30 35.56 19.65
CA LEU A 536 -9.10 35.49 18.84
C LEU A 536 -9.45 35.03 17.44
N LEU A 537 -8.70 35.54 16.45
CA LEU A 537 -9.01 35.29 15.05
C LEU A 537 -7.83 34.67 14.30
N THR A 538 -8.13 33.70 13.46
CA THR A 538 -7.21 33.02 12.53
C THR A 538 -7.50 33.47 11.10
N ASP A 539 -6.49 33.86 10.34
CA ASP A 539 -6.64 34.13 8.90
C ASP A 539 -6.35 32.90 8.05
N THR A 540 -7.30 32.50 7.24
CA THR A 540 -7.22 31.35 6.31
C THR A 540 -6.90 31.77 4.88
N THR A 541 -6.64 33.05 4.62
CA THR A 541 -6.43 33.62 3.27
C THR A 541 -5.34 32.89 2.49
N MET A 542 -4.23 32.54 3.15
CA MET A 542 -3.09 31.89 2.51
C MET A 542 -3.24 30.36 2.32
N ARG A 543 -4.33 29.76 2.77
CA ARG A 543 -4.60 28.32 2.56
C ARG A 543 -6.03 28.04 2.12
N ASP A 544 -7.01 28.00 3.06
CA ASP A 544 -8.37 27.50 2.77
C ASP A 544 -9.17 28.42 1.88
N ALA A 545 -9.04 29.74 2.05
CA ALA A 545 -9.75 30.71 1.24
C ALA A 545 -9.38 30.60 -0.25
N HIS A 546 -8.10 30.59 -0.60
CA HIS A 546 -7.70 30.45 -2.00
C HIS A 546 -7.84 29.01 -2.52
N GLN A 547 -7.87 28.01 -1.65
CA GLN A 547 -8.24 26.64 -2.04
C GLN A 547 -9.69 26.61 -2.49
N SER A 548 -10.57 27.23 -1.74
CA SER A 548 -12.02 27.21 -1.96
C SER A 548 -12.45 28.10 -3.14
N LEU A 549 -11.82 29.24 -3.34
CA LEU A 549 -12.18 30.21 -4.38
C LEU A 549 -11.37 30.08 -5.68
N LEU A 550 -10.06 29.74 -5.58
CA LEU A 550 -9.09 29.85 -6.67
C LEU A 550 -8.38 28.50 -6.95
N ALA A 551 -9.05 27.39 -6.66
CA ALA A 551 -8.54 26.05 -6.90
C ALA A 551 -7.08 25.82 -6.39
N THR A 552 -6.70 26.46 -5.29
CA THR A 552 -5.35 26.41 -4.68
C THR A 552 -4.24 26.94 -5.63
N ARG A 553 -4.52 27.86 -6.54
CA ARG A 553 -3.58 28.31 -7.57
C ARG A 553 -2.70 29.49 -7.17
N VAL A 554 -2.86 30.08 -5.98
CA VAL A 554 -2.02 31.20 -5.54
C VAL A 554 -0.56 30.75 -5.35
N ARG A 555 0.36 31.46 -5.98
CA ARG A 555 1.80 31.19 -5.99
C ARG A 555 2.48 31.70 -4.73
N THR A 556 3.57 31.09 -4.37
CA THR A 556 4.46 31.53 -3.28
C THR A 556 4.90 32.98 -3.45
N PHE A 557 5.17 33.41 -4.68
CA PHE A 557 5.56 34.77 -5.01
C PHE A 557 4.55 35.81 -4.49
N ASP A 558 3.25 35.60 -4.67
CA ASP A 558 2.22 36.53 -4.24
C ASP A 558 2.05 36.53 -2.71
N MET A 559 2.26 35.42 -2.05
CA MET A 559 2.24 35.29 -0.59
C MET A 559 3.44 36.01 0.06
N LEU A 560 4.63 35.86 -0.49
CA LEU A 560 5.85 36.47 0.04
C LEU A 560 5.84 37.99 -0.06
N LYS A 561 5.19 38.56 -1.08
CA LYS A 561 5.11 40.01 -1.24
C LYS A 561 4.40 40.73 -0.11
N ILE A 562 3.44 40.06 0.53
CA ILE A 562 2.64 40.65 1.60
C ILE A 562 3.05 40.20 2.99
N ALA A 563 3.98 39.24 3.09
CA ALA A 563 4.34 38.59 4.35
C ALA A 563 4.84 39.56 5.41
N ASP A 564 5.72 40.51 5.04
CA ASP A 564 6.25 41.51 5.95
C ASP A 564 5.16 42.45 6.50
N ALA A 565 4.13 42.70 5.70
CA ALA A 565 2.99 43.51 6.14
C ALA A 565 2.17 42.76 7.18
N TYR A 566 1.91 41.46 7.03
CA TYR A 566 1.24 40.69 8.08
C TYR A 566 2.02 40.74 9.40
N ALA A 567 3.31 40.46 9.37
CA ALA A 567 4.14 40.42 10.55
C ALA A 567 4.15 41.74 11.35
N LYS A 568 4.13 42.87 10.63
CA LYS A 568 4.24 44.20 11.25
C LYS A 568 2.91 44.88 11.58
N LEU A 569 1.87 44.60 10.77
CA LEU A 569 0.58 45.31 10.87
C LEU A 569 -0.48 44.53 11.64
N THR A 570 -0.33 43.21 11.78
CA THR A 570 -1.32 42.35 12.46
C THR A 570 -0.71 41.39 13.47
N PRO A 571 0.17 41.88 14.41
CA PRO A 571 0.80 41.02 15.41
C PRO A 571 -0.20 40.39 16.40
N GLU A 572 -1.40 40.95 16.51
CA GLU A 572 -2.52 40.46 17.32
C GLU A 572 -3.27 39.30 16.67
N LEU A 573 -2.97 38.97 15.42
CA LEU A 573 -3.57 37.82 14.77
C LEU A 573 -3.14 36.53 15.51
N PHE A 574 -4.13 35.69 15.87
CA PHE A 574 -3.85 34.48 16.62
C PHE A 574 -3.00 33.49 15.80
N SER A 575 -3.44 33.14 14.59
CA SER A 575 -2.72 32.27 13.69
C SER A 575 -3.03 32.56 12.22
N MET A 576 -2.18 32.03 11.35
CA MET A 576 -2.41 31.98 9.90
C MET A 576 -2.40 30.54 9.44
N GLU A 577 -3.36 30.14 8.61
CA GLU A 577 -3.40 28.81 8.05
C GLU A 577 -2.52 28.72 6.79
N MET A 578 -1.51 27.83 6.82
CA MET A 578 -0.47 27.75 5.78
C MET A 578 -0.58 26.49 4.91
N TRP A 579 -0.85 25.36 5.53
CA TRP A 579 -0.91 24.06 4.87
C TRP A 579 -2.21 23.32 5.14
N GLY A 580 -2.60 22.46 4.20
CA GLY A 580 -3.73 21.55 4.33
C GLY A 580 -4.41 21.30 3.00
N GLY A 581 -5.42 20.44 3.00
CA GLY A 581 -6.22 20.18 1.83
C GLY A 581 -5.39 19.79 0.61
N ALA A 582 -5.47 20.59 -0.45
CA ALA A 582 -4.78 20.38 -1.72
C ALA A 582 -3.42 21.09 -1.83
N THR A 583 -2.92 21.74 -0.77
CA THR A 583 -1.69 22.57 -0.85
C THR A 583 -0.50 21.80 -1.43
N PHE A 584 -0.19 20.61 -0.92
CA PHE A 584 0.94 19.81 -1.38
C PHE A 584 0.80 19.36 -2.82
N ASP A 585 -0.35 18.75 -3.15
CA ASP A 585 -0.62 18.25 -4.50
C ASP A 585 -0.58 19.39 -5.53
N THR A 586 -1.25 20.50 -5.25
CA THR A 586 -1.33 21.63 -6.17
C THR A 586 0.01 22.34 -6.34
N SER A 587 0.73 22.60 -5.24
CA SER A 587 2.06 23.25 -5.32
C SER A 587 3.03 22.43 -6.17
N MET A 588 3.13 21.14 -5.94
CA MET A 588 4.06 20.27 -6.66
C MET A 588 3.60 19.96 -8.10
N ARG A 589 2.31 19.65 -8.30
CA ARG A 589 1.78 19.20 -9.60
C ARG A 589 1.58 20.33 -10.58
N PHE A 590 0.99 21.43 -10.14
CA PHE A 590 0.56 22.52 -11.03
C PHE A 590 1.48 23.75 -10.97
N LEU A 591 1.87 24.18 -9.77
CA LEU A 591 2.69 25.38 -9.60
C LEU A 591 4.19 25.11 -9.78
N LYS A 592 4.62 23.84 -9.65
CA LYS A 592 6.04 23.44 -9.69
C LYS A 592 6.86 24.09 -8.57
N GLU A 593 6.24 24.29 -7.41
CA GLU A 593 6.81 24.89 -6.22
C GLU A 593 6.92 23.87 -5.09
N SER A 594 7.96 24.00 -4.25
CA SER A 594 8.09 23.21 -3.02
C SER A 594 7.22 23.81 -1.91
N PRO A 595 6.24 23.08 -1.36
CA PRO A 595 5.48 23.57 -0.21
C PRO A 595 6.37 23.78 1.04
N TRP A 596 7.42 22.99 1.19
CA TRP A 596 8.41 23.13 2.28
C TRP A 596 9.18 24.44 2.18
N GLN A 597 9.70 24.77 0.99
CA GLN A 597 10.42 26.03 0.78
C GLN A 597 9.47 27.23 0.98
N ARG A 598 8.22 27.13 0.46
CA ARG A 598 7.19 28.15 0.71
C ARG A 598 6.99 28.43 2.20
N LEU A 599 6.90 27.38 3.01
CA LEU A 599 6.70 27.51 4.45
C LEU A 599 7.92 28.17 5.13
N ALA A 600 9.13 27.73 4.77
CA ALA A 600 10.38 28.29 5.32
C ALA A 600 10.52 29.79 5.01
N ASP A 601 10.30 30.16 3.73
CA ASP A 601 10.39 31.56 3.29
C ASP A 601 9.33 32.45 3.98
N LEU A 602 8.12 31.94 4.17
CA LEU A 602 7.06 32.65 4.90
C LEU A 602 7.37 32.75 6.39
N ARG A 603 7.90 31.68 7.00
CA ARG A 603 8.27 31.68 8.42
C ARG A 603 9.39 32.66 8.74
N GLU A 604 10.35 32.80 7.83
CA GLU A 604 11.43 33.79 7.96
C GLU A 604 10.86 35.23 8.02
N ARG A 605 9.87 35.53 7.19
CA ARG A 605 9.25 36.87 7.11
C ARG A 605 8.17 37.13 8.17
N ILE A 606 7.50 36.07 8.66
CA ILE A 606 6.45 36.16 9.68
C ILE A 606 6.85 35.34 10.90
N PRO A 607 7.79 35.82 11.73
CA PRO A 607 8.30 35.07 12.87
C PRO A 607 7.41 35.12 14.12
N ASN A 608 6.40 36.02 14.15
CA ASN A 608 5.63 36.39 15.35
C ASN A 608 4.19 35.83 15.38
N ILE A 609 3.63 35.38 14.25
CA ILE A 609 2.28 34.81 14.17
C ILE A 609 2.36 33.29 14.15
N LEU A 610 1.47 32.57 14.83
CA LEU A 610 1.40 31.12 14.80
C LEU A 610 1.02 30.61 13.39
N PHE A 611 1.69 29.57 12.91
CA PHE A 611 1.31 28.92 11.67
C PHE A 611 0.53 27.65 11.96
N GLN A 612 -0.60 27.51 11.30
CA GLN A 612 -1.52 26.39 11.43
C GLN A 612 -1.53 25.56 10.16
N MET A 613 -1.70 24.25 10.31
CA MET A 613 -1.99 23.34 9.22
C MET A 613 -3.18 22.43 9.51
N LEU A 614 -3.86 22.00 8.45
CA LEU A 614 -4.85 20.94 8.50
C LEU A 614 -4.19 19.60 8.21
N LEU A 615 -4.32 18.63 9.13
CA LEU A 615 -3.74 17.28 9.05
C LEU A 615 -4.84 16.22 9.01
N ARG A 616 -4.92 15.47 7.93
CA ARG A 616 -5.95 14.43 7.72
C ARG A 616 -5.58 13.12 8.42
N ALA A 617 -5.43 13.11 9.73
CA ALA A 617 -5.12 11.91 10.50
C ALA A 617 -4.08 11.01 9.80
N SER A 618 -4.37 9.73 9.59
CA SER A 618 -3.46 8.79 8.90
C SER A 618 -3.18 9.10 7.42
N ASN A 619 -3.97 9.99 6.79
CA ASN A 619 -3.70 10.42 5.41
C ASN A 619 -2.71 11.60 5.34
N ALA A 620 -2.30 12.17 6.48
CA ALA A 620 -1.44 13.35 6.57
C ALA A 620 -1.90 14.47 5.60
N VAL A 621 -1.15 14.74 4.53
CA VAL A 621 -1.52 15.70 3.47
C VAL A 621 -1.90 15.01 2.15
N GLY A 622 -2.02 13.69 2.15
CA GLY A 622 -2.38 12.89 0.97
C GLY A 622 -3.85 12.50 0.90
N TYR A 623 -4.15 11.54 0.02
CA TYR A 623 -5.50 11.04 -0.26
C TYR A 623 -5.66 9.54 0.05
N THR A 624 -4.61 8.91 0.60
CA THR A 624 -4.59 7.52 1.06
C THR A 624 -3.93 7.45 2.42
N ASN A 625 -4.23 6.41 3.19
CA ASN A 625 -3.58 6.20 4.48
C ASN A 625 -2.08 5.94 4.29
N TYR A 626 -1.29 6.57 5.12
CA TYR A 626 0.14 6.32 5.25
C TYR A 626 0.43 5.42 6.45
N PRO A 627 1.54 4.67 6.44
CA PRO A 627 2.03 3.98 7.63
C PRO A 627 2.29 4.93 8.79
N ASP A 628 2.11 4.47 10.02
CA ASP A 628 2.17 5.29 11.23
C ASP A 628 3.53 6.03 11.38
N ASN A 629 4.64 5.36 11.07
CA ASN A 629 5.97 5.99 11.13
C ASN A 629 6.13 7.13 10.11
N VAL A 630 5.46 7.06 8.96
CA VAL A 630 5.47 8.15 7.97
C VAL A 630 4.68 9.35 8.49
N VAL A 631 3.52 9.12 9.14
CA VAL A 631 2.73 10.20 9.77
C VAL A 631 3.54 10.89 10.87
N ARG A 632 4.19 10.11 11.75
CA ARG A 632 5.06 10.66 12.81
C ARG A 632 6.21 11.49 12.26
N THR A 633 6.93 10.96 11.27
CA THR A 633 8.02 11.69 10.62
C THR A 633 7.53 12.97 9.95
N PHE A 634 6.38 12.92 9.25
CA PHE A 634 5.80 14.09 8.61
C PHE A 634 5.48 15.20 9.63
N VAL A 635 4.87 14.84 10.76
CA VAL A 635 4.54 15.80 11.83
C VAL A 635 5.81 16.42 12.40
N HIS A 636 6.83 15.62 12.68
CA HIS A 636 8.12 16.10 13.19
C HIS A 636 8.78 17.09 12.23
N GLU A 637 8.90 16.73 10.95
CA GLU A 637 9.48 17.60 9.92
C GLU A 637 8.67 18.88 9.72
N ALA A 638 7.34 18.81 9.76
CA ALA A 638 6.47 19.98 9.64
C ALA A 638 6.62 20.93 10.84
N ALA A 639 6.75 20.40 12.05
CA ALA A 639 7.03 21.18 13.26
C ALA A 639 8.38 21.90 13.16
N GLN A 640 9.44 21.20 12.72
CA GLN A 640 10.77 21.80 12.50
C GLN A 640 10.74 22.88 11.40
N ALA A 641 9.96 22.67 10.34
CA ALA A 641 9.79 23.63 9.26
C ALA A 641 8.98 24.88 9.67
N GLY A 642 8.35 24.88 10.86
CA GLY A 642 7.73 26.06 11.45
C GLY A 642 6.21 26.02 11.56
N ILE A 643 5.56 24.87 11.50
CA ILE A 643 4.15 24.72 11.89
C ILE A 643 4.06 24.66 13.41
N ASP A 644 3.20 25.50 13.99
CA ASP A 644 2.99 25.61 15.43
C ASP A 644 1.69 24.92 15.88
N ILE A 645 0.64 24.88 15.01
CA ILE A 645 -0.68 24.29 15.30
C ILE A 645 -1.02 23.25 14.26
N PHE A 646 -1.30 22.03 14.69
CA PHE A 646 -1.79 20.95 13.83
C PHE A 646 -3.27 20.69 14.11
N ARG A 647 -4.14 21.03 13.15
CA ARG A 647 -5.57 20.71 13.18
C ARG A 647 -5.76 19.29 12.64
N VAL A 648 -5.76 18.32 13.55
CA VAL A 648 -5.96 16.90 13.23
C VAL A 648 -7.45 16.60 13.07
N PHE A 649 -7.85 15.99 11.97
CA PHE A 649 -9.24 15.59 11.74
C PHE A 649 -9.36 14.27 10.98
N ASP A 650 -10.49 13.62 11.16
CA ASP A 650 -10.99 12.52 10.35
C ASP A 650 -12.40 12.88 9.84
N ALA A 651 -12.64 12.75 8.53
CA ALA A 651 -13.91 13.16 7.92
C ALA A 651 -15.12 12.37 8.44
N LEU A 652 -14.91 11.16 8.97
CA LEU A 652 -15.93 10.31 9.58
C LEU A 652 -16.00 10.43 11.11
N ASN A 653 -15.24 11.32 11.70
CA ASN A 653 -15.09 11.48 13.15
C ASN A 653 -14.58 10.18 13.85
N TRP A 654 -13.74 9.41 13.16
CA TRP A 654 -13.18 8.18 13.72
C TRP A 654 -11.94 8.49 14.58
N ALA A 655 -12.15 8.61 15.89
CA ALA A 655 -11.12 9.01 16.84
C ALA A 655 -9.88 8.09 16.83
N GLU A 656 -10.06 6.77 16.65
CA GLU A 656 -8.94 5.84 16.63
C GLU A 656 -8.00 6.08 15.43
N ASN A 657 -8.54 6.50 14.28
CA ASN A 657 -7.73 6.89 13.12
C ASN A 657 -6.93 8.19 13.36
N MET A 658 -7.38 9.04 14.30
CA MET A 658 -6.69 10.28 14.65
C MET A 658 -5.57 10.08 15.67
N ARG A 659 -5.52 8.94 16.37
CA ARG A 659 -4.63 8.69 17.52
C ARG A 659 -3.16 8.92 17.18
N VAL A 660 -2.66 8.27 16.15
CA VAL A 660 -1.23 8.36 15.75
C VAL A 660 -0.82 9.80 15.44
N ALA A 661 -1.68 10.54 14.76
CA ALA A 661 -1.42 11.94 14.44
C ALA A 661 -1.45 12.83 15.69
N ILE A 662 -2.42 12.61 16.61
CA ILE A 662 -2.51 13.34 17.89
C ILE A 662 -1.25 13.07 18.73
N ASP A 663 -0.90 11.80 18.92
CA ASP A 663 0.30 11.41 19.67
C ASP A 663 1.57 12.06 19.09
N ALA A 664 1.75 11.99 17.76
CA ALA A 664 2.89 12.59 17.08
C ALA A 664 2.99 14.11 17.29
N VAL A 665 1.87 14.82 17.26
CA VAL A 665 1.85 16.27 17.50
C VAL A 665 2.17 16.60 18.96
N VAL A 666 1.60 15.85 19.91
CA VAL A 666 1.90 16.03 21.33
C VAL A 666 3.39 15.75 21.62
N GLU A 667 3.94 14.67 21.08
CA GLU A 667 5.35 14.31 21.19
C GLU A 667 6.30 15.38 20.59
N SER A 668 5.86 16.07 19.52
CA SER A 668 6.64 17.16 18.91
C SER A 668 6.68 18.45 19.74
N GLY A 669 5.86 18.56 20.81
CA GLY A 669 5.72 19.76 21.63
C GLY A 669 4.89 20.87 20.99
N MET A 670 4.27 20.62 19.83
CA MET A 670 3.42 21.58 19.13
C MET A 670 1.97 21.52 19.64
N ILE A 671 1.17 22.49 19.22
CA ILE A 671 -0.23 22.58 19.63
C ILE A 671 -1.06 21.57 18.83
N CYS A 672 -1.57 20.55 19.52
CA CYS A 672 -2.52 19.60 18.94
C CYS A 672 -3.93 20.16 19.04
N GLN A 673 -4.52 20.49 17.90
CA GLN A 673 -5.92 20.89 17.78
C GLN A 673 -6.71 19.75 17.14
N ALA A 674 -7.42 18.96 17.95
CA ALA A 674 -8.26 17.88 17.45
C ALA A 674 -9.62 18.41 17.00
N ALA A 675 -10.10 18.01 15.82
CA ALA A 675 -11.32 18.55 15.25
C ALA A 675 -12.47 17.53 15.26
N ILE A 676 -13.67 18.02 15.59
CA ILE A 676 -14.94 17.35 15.35
C ILE A 676 -15.56 17.89 14.06
N CYS A 677 -15.85 17.01 13.09
CA CYS A 677 -16.53 17.38 11.85
C CYS A 677 -18.04 17.50 12.12
N TYR A 678 -18.58 18.69 11.94
CA TYR A 678 -20.00 18.95 12.10
C TYR A 678 -20.76 18.52 10.84
N THR A 679 -21.64 17.52 10.97
CA THR A 679 -22.21 16.76 9.83
C THR A 679 -23.75 16.80 9.78
N GLY A 680 -24.42 17.40 10.75
CA GLY A 680 -25.88 17.45 10.77
C GLY A 680 -26.41 18.44 11.79
N ASP A 681 -27.65 18.86 11.62
CA ASP A 681 -28.30 19.86 12.48
C ASP A 681 -28.67 19.25 13.85
N ILE A 682 -27.94 19.64 14.89
CA ILE A 682 -28.20 19.24 16.30
C ILE A 682 -29.55 19.71 16.85
N LEU A 683 -30.18 20.67 16.19
CA LEU A 683 -31.50 21.20 16.61
C LEU A 683 -32.64 20.35 16.05
N ASN A 684 -32.38 19.44 15.11
CA ASN A 684 -33.38 18.55 14.55
C ASN A 684 -33.68 17.38 15.50
N PRO A 685 -34.88 17.34 16.13
CA PRO A 685 -35.23 16.31 17.12
C PRO A 685 -35.27 14.87 16.53
N ASN A 686 -35.39 14.74 15.22
CA ASN A 686 -35.43 13.45 14.54
C ASN A 686 -34.02 12.87 14.24
N ARG A 687 -32.97 13.64 14.48
CA ARG A 687 -31.58 13.21 14.28
C ARG A 687 -31.05 12.46 15.50
N GLN A 688 -30.85 11.16 15.37
CA GLN A 688 -30.30 10.33 16.46
C GLN A 688 -28.77 10.24 16.42
N LYS A 689 -28.18 10.13 15.21
CA LYS A 689 -26.76 9.82 15.04
C LYS A 689 -25.82 10.99 15.39
N TYR A 690 -26.06 12.19 14.85
CA TYR A 690 -25.19 13.36 15.04
C TYR A 690 -25.85 14.35 16.01
N SER A 691 -26.20 13.86 17.20
CA SER A 691 -26.84 14.65 18.24
C SER A 691 -25.83 15.51 19.02
N LEU A 692 -26.31 16.48 19.81
CA LEU A 692 -25.47 17.26 20.72
C LEU A 692 -24.63 16.35 21.64
N LYS A 693 -25.26 15.30 22.20
CA LYS A 693 -24.58 14.31 23.03
C LYS A 693 -23.43 13.61 22.31
N TYR A 694 -23.61 13.25 21.03
CA TYR A 694 -22.56 12.65 20.22
C TYR A 694 -21.33 13.54 20.13
N TYR A 695 -21.49 14.82 19.85
CA TYR A 695 -20.38 15.76 19.74
C TYR A 695 -19.68 16.01 21.09
N VAL A 696 -20.44 16.07 22.18
CA VAL A 696 -19.87 16.21 23.52
C VAL A 696 -19.03 15.00 23.91
N GLU A 697 -19.53 13.79 23.68
CA GLU A 697 -18.77 12.58 23.99
C GLU A 697 -17.50 12.44 23.13
N LEU A 698 -17.58 12.78 21.84
CA LEU A 698 -16.42 12.82 20.96
C LEU A 698 -15.39 13.87 21.44
N ALA A 699 -15.83 15.05 21.81
CA ALA A 699 -14.95 16.10 22.33
C ALA A 699 -14.20 15.67 23.60
N LYS A 700 -14.90 15.03 24.57
CA LYS A 700 -14.28 14.45 25.76
C LYS A 700 -13.24 13.36 25.41
N GLN A 701 -13.55 12.54 24.42
CA GLN A 701 -12.62 11.50 23.94
C GLN A 701 -11.35 12.14 23.37
N LEU A 702 -11.46 13.15 22.52
CA LEU A 702 -10.33 13.84 21.92
C LEU A 702 -9.48 14.59 22.96
N GLU A 703 -10.11 15.25 23.95
CA GLU A 703 -9.38 15.84 25.07
C GLU A 703 -8.61 14.78 25.87
N LYS A 704 -9.23 13.65 26.18
CA LYS A 704 -8.57 12.52 26.87
C LYS A 704 -7.42 11.94 26.07
N MET A 705 -7.45 12.03 24.74
CA MET A 705 -6.36 11.62 23.86
C MET A 705 -5.17 12.58 23.87
N GLY A 706 -5.25 13.71 24.57
CA GLY A 706 -4.17 14.67 24.74
C GLY A 706 -4.26 15.92 23.84
N ALA A 707 -5.41 16.18 23.21
CA ALA A 707 -5.62 17.40 22.46
C ALA A 707 -5.47 18.66 23.34
N HIS A 708 -4.72 19.65 22.87
CA HIS A 708 -4.53 20.93 23.54
C HIS A 708 -5.66 21.93 23.26
N MET A 709 -6.32 21.79 22.12
CA MET A 709 -7.47 22.58 21.66
C MET A 709 -8.48 21.67 20.97
N LEU A 710 -9.76 22.06 21.02
CA LEU A 710 -10.82 21.41 20.26
C LEU A 710 -11.22 22.32 19.08
N ALA A 711 -11.30 21.78 17.86
CA ALA A 711 -11.88 22.49 16.73
C ALA A 711 -13.28 21.96 16.40
N ILE A 712 -14.23 22.86 16.19
CA ILE A 712 -15.50 22.57 15.50
C ILE A 712 -15.23 22.81 14.02
N LYS A 713 -15.23 21.75 13.20
CA LYS A 713 -14.98 21.86 11.76
C LYS A 713 -16.29 21.68 10.99
N ASP A 714 -16.87 22.80 10.61
CA ASP A 714 -18.07 22.87 9.78
C ASP A 714 -17.67 23.14 8.32
N MET A 715 -17.48 22.05 7.57
CA MET A 715 -16.89 22.08 6.23
C MET A 715 -17.79 22.71 5.15
N ALA A 716 -19.07 22.83 5.40
CA ALA A 716 -20.04 23.31 4.42
C ALA A 716 -20.88 24.51 4.90
N GLY A 717 -20.72 24.94 6.16
CA GLY A 717 -21.55 25.97 6.75
C GLY A 717 -22.92 25.48 7.24
N LEU A 718 -23.00 24.23 7.72
CA LEU A 718 -24.21 23.58 8.23
C LEU A 718 -24.61 24.08 9.63
N CYS A 719 -23.65 24.56 10.41
CA CYS A 719 -23.88 24.97 11.81
C CYS A 719 -24.63 26.27 11.88
N LYS A 720 -25.96 26.19 12.01
CA LYS A 720 -26.86 27.37 12.15
C LYS A 720 -26.49 28.20 13.39
N PRO A 721 -26.82 29.51 13.42
CA PRO A 721 -26.52 30.39 14.57
C PRO A 721 -27.00 29.84 15.91
N ALA A 722 -28.24 29.33 15.97
CA ALA A 722 -28.79 28.74 17.19
C ALA A 722 -28.07 27.41 17.56
N ALA A 723 -27.69 26.62 16.56
CA ALA A 723 -26.93 25.40 16.79
C ALA A 723 -25.51 25.69 17.33
N ALA A 724 -24.82 26.70 16.77
CA ALA A 724 -23.52 27.14 17.24
C ALA A 724 -23.56 27.62 18.70
N LYS A 725 -24.61 28.38 19.06
CA LYS A 725 -24.83 28.81 20.43
C LYS A 725 -24.96 27.62 21.41
N VAL A 726 -25.84 26.68 21.10
CA VAL A 726 -26.08 25.50 21.95
C VAL A 726 -24.84 24.60 22.01
N LEU A 727 -24.19 24.33 20.88
CA LEU A 727 -23.02 23.46 20.81
C LEU A 727 -21.85 24.00 21.63
N VAL A 728 -21.52 25.31 21.46
CA VAL A 728 -20.40 25.91 22.17
C VAL A 728 -20.69 25.99 23.65
N ALA A 729 -21.92 26.42 24.07
CA ALA A 729 -22.32 26.45 25.47
C ALA A 729 -22.14 25.09 26.14
N GLU A 730 -22.58 24.02 25.51
CA GLU A 730 -22.47 22.66 26.04
C GLU A 730 -21.02 22.16 26.09
N LEU A 731 -20.26 22.36 25.02
CA LEU A 731 -18.83 21.98 24.99
C LEU A 731 -18.03 22.72 26.08
N LYS A 732 -18.31 24.01 26.33
CA LYS A 732 -17.65 24.80 27.37
C LYS A 732 -17.84 24.24 28.78
N GLN A 733 -18.95 23.53 29.05
CA GLN A 733 -19.22 22.87 30.33
C GLN A 733 -18.53 21.53 30.48
N HIS A 734 -18.20 20.84 29.35
CA HIS A 734 -17.76 19.46 29.36
C HIS A 734 -16.28 19.24 29.02
N VAL A 735 -15.61 20.23 28.39
CA VAL A 735 -14.17 20.15 28.08
C VAL A 735 -13.40 21.32 28.67
N GLY A 736 -12.20 21.05 29.17
CA GLY A 736 -11.32 22.03 29.80
C GLY A 736 -10.40 22.79 28.83
N ILE A 737 -10.33 22.37 27.57
CA ILE A 737 -9.48 22.94 26.53
C ILE A 737 -10.21 24.03 25.73
N PRO A 738 -9.50 25.04 25.14
CA PRO A 738 -10.12 26.09 24.33
C PRO A 738 -10.75 25.55 23.07
N ILE A 739 -11.81 26.21 22.60
CA ILE A 739 -12.60 25.84 21.43
C ILE A 739 -12.29 26.78 20.28
N HIS A 740 -12.04 26.23 19.10
CA HIS A 740 -11.80 26.95 17.85
C HIS A 740 -12.88 26.61 16.83
N PHE A 741 -13.57 27.60 16.27
CA PHE A 741 -14.66 27.38 15.33
C PHE A 741 -14.21 27.72 13.90
N HIS A 742 -14.24 26.71 13.04
CA HIS A 742 -14.00 26.79 11.60
C HIS A 742 -15.30 26.53 10.85
N THR A 743 -15.71 27.42 9.97
CA THR A 743 -16.91 27.28 9.14
C THR A 743 -16.74 27.96 7.78
N HIS A 744 -17.45 27.47 6.76
CA HIS A 744 -17.52 28.05 5.43
C HIS A 744 -18.81 28.85 5.28
N ASP A 745 -18.76 30.00 4.57
CA ASP A 745 -19.90 30.93 4.47
C ASP A 745 -20.84 30.65 3.28
N THR A 746 -21.01 29.38 2.95
CA THR A 746 -21.77 28.92 1.77
C THR A 746 -23.22 29.44 1.75
N ALA A 747 -23.86 29.52 2.91
CA ALA A 747 -25.21 30.05 3.07
C ALA A 747 -25.27 31.57 3.35
N GLY A 748 -24.12 32.22 3.52
CA GLY A 748 -24.04 33.67 3.81
C GLY A 748 -24.47 34.08 5.19
N ILE A 749 -24.59 33.15 6.16
CA ILE A 749 -25.04 33.45 7.53
C ILE A 749 -24.04 33.06 8.62
N GLN A 750 -22.89 32.59 8.25
CA GLN A 750 -21.94 32.00 9.21
C GLN A 750 -21.27 33.03 10.11
N ALA A 751 -21.23 34.30 9.72
CA ALA A 751 -20.86 35.38 10.63
C ALA A 751 -21.76 35.39 11.89
N SER A 752 -23.06 35.20 11.70
CA SER A 752 -24.00 35.10 12.82
C SER A 752 -23.76 33.88 13.69
N SER A 753 -23.36 32.73 13.09
CA SER A 753 -23.01 31.54 13.85
C SER A 753 -21.78 31.76 14.74
N ILE A 754 -20.73 32.40 14.21
CA ILE A 754 -19.54 32.77 14.98
C ILE A 754 -19.87 33.75 16.10
N LEU A 755 -20.67 34.80 15.84
CA LEU A 755 -21.06 35.79 16.85
C LEU A 755 -21.86 35.13 17.98
N ASN A 756 -22.83 34.26 17.64
CA ASN A 756 -23.60 33.53 18.65
C ASN A 756 -22.73 32.57 19.48
N ALA A 757 -21.73 31.94 18.85
CA ALA A 757 -20.75 31.12 19.55
C ALA A 757 -19.84 31.96 20.46
N ALA A 758 -19.43 33.15 20.01
CA ALA A 758 -18.62 34.09 20.78
C ALA A 758 -19.32 34.56 22.07
N GLU A 759 -20.64 34.80 22.04
CA GLU A 759 -21.45 35.10 23.24
C GLU A 759 -21.39 33.95 24.28
N GLN A 760 -21.19 32.71 23.84
CA GLN A 760 -21.05 31.54 24.72
C GLN A 760 -19.61 31.28 25.17
N GLY A 761 -18.69 32.21 24.86
CA GLY A 761 -17.30 32.11 25.30
C GLY A 761 -16.38 31.34 24.37
N LEU A 762 -16.70 31.25 23.08
CA LEU A 762 -15.79 30.72 22.06
C LEU A 762 -14.45 31.47 22.10
N GLU A 763 -13.32 30.77 22.11
CA GLU A 763 -12.03 31.43 22.23
C GLU A 763 -11.43 31.87 20.91
N VAL A 764 -11.57 31.03 19.85
CA VAL A 764 -10.93 31.30 18.53
C VAL A 764 -11.93 31.06 17.41
N ALA A 765 -11.87 31.86 16.34
CA ALA A 765 -12.63 31.61 15.11
C ALA A 765 -11.76 31.82 13.86
N ASP A 766 -12.07 31.08 12.80
CA ASP A 766 -11.46 31.25 11.47
C ASP A 766 -12.24 32.33 10.67
N GLY A 767 -11.47 33.12 9.91
CA GLY A 767 -11.99 34.06 8.93
C GLY A 767 -11.02 34.16 7.74
N ALA A 768 -11.44 34.82 6.69
CA ALA A 768 -10.58 35.23 5.58
C ALA A 768 -10.70 36.72 5.34
N LEU A 769 -9.65 37.38 4.86
CA LEU A 769 -9.68 38.78 4.49
C LEU A 769 -10.85 39.07 3.53
N ALA A 770 -11.45 40.26 3.63
CA ALA A 770 -12.69 40.62 2.94
C ALA A 770 -12.70 40.24 1.43
N SER A 771 -11.60 40.46 0.71
CA SER A 771 -11.49 40.15 -0.70
C SER A 771 -11.39 38.64 -1.03
N MET A 772 -11.13 37.79 -0.03
CA MET A 772 -10.96 36.36 -0.14
C MET A 772 -11.98 35.57 0.70
N SER A 773 -13.03 36.22 1.17
CA SER A 773 -14.10 35.66 2.02
C SER A 773 -15.39 35.40 1.25
N GLY A 774 -16.33 34.71 1.91
CA GLY A 774 -17.69 34.46 1.41
C GLY A 774 -17.83 33.28 0.45
N GLY A 775 -19.04 32.88 0.17
CA GLY A 775 -19.34 31.71 -0.66
C GLY A 775 -18.73 30.44 -0.11
N THR A 776 -17.95 29.72 -0.91
CA THR A 776 -17.26 28.49 -0.49
C THR A 776 -16.06 28.76 0.43
N SER A 777 -15.66 30.03 0.65
CA SER A 777 -14.60 30.42 1.58
C SER A 777 -15.14 30.67 2.99
N GLN A 778 -14.30 31.16 3.89
CA GLN A 778 -14.64 31.48 5.26
C GLN A 778 -15.36 32.83 5.38
N VAL A 779 -15.85 33.11 6.58
CA VAL A 779 -16.48 34.38 6.96
C VAL A 779 -15.49 35.54 6.81
N ASN A 780 -16.02 36.71 6.47
CA ASN A 780 -15.25 37.93 6.31
C ASN A 780 -14.63 38.39 7.64
N LEU A 781 -13.30 38.32 7.74
CA LEU A 781 -12.52 38.66 8.92
C LEU A 781 -12.69 40.15 9.31
N ASN A 782 -12.64 41.06 8.31
CA ASN A 782 -12.82 42.49 8.56
C ASN A 782 -14.19 42.76 9.18
N THR A 783 -15.25 42.08 8.66
CA THR A 783 -16.63 42.24 9.19
C THR A 783 -16.74 41.67 10.61
N LEU A 784 -16.08 40.55 10.92
CA LEU A 784 -16.10 39.98 12.28
C LEU A 784 -15.49 40.96 13.31
N VAL A 785 -14.35 41.55 12.98
CA VAL A 785 -13.67 42.53 13.85
C VAL A 785 -14.57 43.71 14.13
N GLU A 786 -15.21 44.29 13.10
CA GLU A 786 -16.11 45.41 13.27
C GLU A 786 -17.40 45.02 14.01
N ALA A 787 -17.96 43.84 13.75
CA ALA A 787 -19.17 43.38 14.44
C ALA A 787 -18.96 43.11 15.95
N LEU A 788 -17.71 42.84 16.35
CA LEU A 788 -17.33 42.61 17.74
C LEU A 788 -16.90 43.91 18.46
N ARG A 789 -16.74 45.01 17.74
CA ARG A 789 -16.32 46.32 18.31
C ARG A 789 -17.28 46.73 19.40
N TYR A 790 -16.74 47.23 20.51
CA TYR A 790 -17.46 47.65 21.71
C TYR A 790 -18.22 46.51 22.42
N SER A 791 -18.05 45.24 22.03
CA SER A 791 -18.61 44.10 22.74
C SER A 791 -17.63 43.56 23.80
N PRO A 792 -18.09 42.75 24.77
CA PRO A 792 -17.20 42.07 25.71
C PRO A 792 -16.19 41.10 25.04
N ARG A 793 -16.40 40.81 23.76
CA ARG A 793 -15.59 39.88 22.96
C ARG A 793 -14.74 40.61 21.91
N GLU A 794 -14.59 41.91 22.01
CA GLU A 794 -13.86 42.75 21.04
C GLU A 794 -12.48 42.24 20.76
N SER A 795 -12.12 42.09 19.46
CA SER A 795 -10.80 41.72 18.97
C SER A 795 -9.88 42.94 18.96
N LYS A 796 -8.61 42.73 19.21
CA LYS A 796 -7.57 43.76 19.14
C LYS A 796 -7.02 44.04 17.76
N LEU A 797 -7.47 43.32 16.74
CA LEU A 797 -6.99 43.52 15.38
C LEU A 797 -7.34 44.90 14.84
N ASN A 798 -6.34 45.48 14.16
CA ASN A 798 -6.48 46.79 13.55
C ASN A 798 -7.24 46.69 12.20
N THR A 799 -8.41 47.32 12.11
CA THR A 799 -9.28 47.29 10.91
C THR A 799 -8.61 47.92 9.68
N ASP A 800 -7.85 49.05 9.89
CA ASP A 800 -7.15 49.72 8.78
C ASP A 800 -6.06 48.82 8.21
N ALA A 801 -5.35 48.12 9.07
CA ALA A 801 -4.38 47.11 8.65
C ALA A 801 -5.04 45.97 7.84
N LEU A 802 -6.15 45.41 8.34
CA LEU A 802 -6.89 44.37 7.63
C LEU A 802 -7.41 44.87 6.28
N THR A 803 -7.87 46.13 6.19
CA THR A 803 -8.33 46.73 4.95
C THR A 803 -7.19 46.86 3.95
N ALA A 804 -6.02 47.31 4.37
CA ALA A 804 -4.85 47.46 3.51
C ALA A 804 -4.35 46.08 2.98
N LEU A 805 -4.37 45.04 3.82
CA LEU A 805 -4.06 43.68 3.40
C LEU A 805 -5.12 43.14 2.43
N SER A 806 -6.40 43.43 2.67
CA SER A 806 -7.50 42.99 1.80
C SER A 806 -7.45 43.59 0.39
N GLU A 807 -7.06 44.88 0.26
CA GLU A 807 -6.91 45.53 -1.04
C GLU A 807 -5.80 44.88 -1.89
N TYR A 808 -4.67 44.49 -1.27
CA TYR A 808 -3.67 43.70 -1.97
C TYR A 808 -4.23 42.39 -2.51
N TRP A 809 -4.92 41.60 -1.70
CA TRP A 809 -5.49 40.33 -2.10
C TRP A 809 -6.60 40.50 -3.14
N LYS A 810 -7.34 41.60 -3.12
CA LYS A 810 -8.30 41.94 -4.16
C LYS A 810 -7.63 42.13 -5.52
N GLU A 811 -6.46 42.75 -5.56
CA GLU A 811 -5.67 42.89 -6.77
C GLU A 811 -5.07 41.55 -7.21
N VAL A 812 -4.54 40.77 -6.26
CA VAL A 812 -4.01 39.42 -6.55
C VAL A 812 -5.09 38.51 -7.11
N ARG A 813 -6.29 38.49 -6.52
CA ARG A 813 -7.42 37.65 -6.97
C ARG A 813 -7.75 37.85 -8.43
N GLN A 814 -7.60 39.05 -8.99
CA GLN A 814 -7.84 39.33 -10.40
C GLN A 814 -6.92 38.54 -11.34
N PHE A 815 -5.68 38.19 -10.93
CA PHE A 815 -4.79 37.34 -11.73
C PHE A 815 -5.25 35.88 -11.79
N TYR A 816 -6.02 35.45 -10.81
CA TYR A 816 -6.48 34.07 -10.65
C TYR A 816 -7.94 33.87 -11.06
N THR A 817 -8.62 34.90 -11.58
CA THR A 817 -10.01 34.81 -12.08
C THR A 817 -10.25 33.61 -13.02
N PRO A 818 -9.33 33.18 -13.91
CA PRO A 818 -9.54 31.99 -14.73
C PRO A 818 -9.68 30.67 -13.94
N PHE A 819 -9.30 30.64 -12.67
CA PHE A 819 -9.44 29.51 -11.76
C PHE A 819 -10.59 29.66 -10.76
N GLU A 820 -11.28 30.78 -10.79
CA GLU A 820 -12.42 31.05 -9.93
C GLU A 820 -13.62 30.23 -10.42
N GLY A 821 -14.24 29.50 -9.51
CA GLY A 821 -15.48 28.77 -9.80
C GLY A 821 -16.65 29.72 -10.05
N GLU A 822 -17.73 29.23 -10.65
CA GLU A 822 -18.96 29.99 -10.73
C GLU A 822 -19.42 30.40 -9.34
N SER A 823 -19.77 31.67 -9.16
CA SER A 823 -20.24 32.20 -7.89
C SER A 823 -21.54 31.49 -7.51
N LEU A 824 -21.51 30.63 -6.53
CA LEU A 824 -22.74 30.04 -5.98
C LEU A 824 -23.53 31.12 -5.28
N VAL A 825 -24.79 31.31 -5.68
CA VAL A 825 -25.72 32.18 -4.95
C VAL A 825 -25.98 31.56 -3.59
N ALA A 826 -25.77 32.31 -2.52
CA ALA A 826 -26.07 31.87 -1.17
C ALA A 826 -27.55 31.43 -1.06
N GLY A 827 -27.82 30.22 -0.64
CA GLY A 827 -29.17 29.65 -0.59
C GLY A 827 -29.39 28.73 0.62
N GLY A 828 -30.66 28.39 0.85
CA GLY A 828 -31.08 27.49 1.92
C GLY A 828 -30.96 26.02 1.63
N ASP A 829 -30.58 25.65 0.40
CA ASP A 829 -30.53 24.26 -0.07
C ASP A 829 -29.56 23.40 0.77
N LEU A 830 -28.47 24.01 1.22
CA LEU A 830 -27.49 23.40 2.13
C LEU A 830 -28.15 22.82 3.38
N TYR A 831 -29.09 23.55 3.98
CA TYR A 831 -29.77 23.11 5.20
C TYR A 831 -30.89 22.11 4.94
N GLN A 832 -31.50 22.14 3.74
CA GLN A 832 -32.55 21.19 3.34
C GLN A 832 -31.96 19.79 3.07
N HIS A 833 -30.80 19.74 2.43
CA HIS A 833 -30.17 18.48 2.02
C HIS A 833 -29.05 18.04 2.96
N GLU A 834 -28.62 18.89 3.90
CA GLU A 834 -27.54 18.60 4.85
C GLU A 834 -26.30 18.02 4.17
N MET A 835 -25.85 18.62 3.07
CA MET A 835 -24.69 18.16 2.32
C MET A 835 -23.41 18.66 3.02
N PRO A 836 -22.66 17.78 3.70
CA PRO A 836 -21.32 18.11 4.18
C PRO A 836 -20.41 18.28 2.97
N GLY A 837 -19.67 19.37 2.88
CA GLY A 837 -18.84 19.76 1.75
C GLY A 837 -17.70 18.81 1.40
#